data_3e7be835a6dedcdcff649d0434cf5f73
#
_entry.id   3e7be835a6dedcdcff649d0434cf5f73
#
_cell.length_a   1.000
_cell.length_b   1.000
_cell.length_c   1.000
_cell.angle_alpha   90.00
_cell.angle_beta   90.00
_cell.angle_gamma   90.00
#
_symmetry.space_group_name_H-M   'P 1'
#
loop_
_entity.id
_entity.type
_entity.pdbx_description
1 polymer ?
#
loop_
_entity_poly.entity_id
_entity_poly.type
_entity_poly.pdbx_seq_one_letter_code
_entity_poly.pdbx_strand_id
1 'polypeptide(L)'
;MSQDQHGDLSAFSMLDLFRMEADSQTQILTDGLLAMERHAGDAAAVEAMMRAAHSIKGAAAIVGLQVVVQLAHGMEDSFVAAQHGRLKLTPERVDVLLSGVDLIVQLSRLDDAGAEAWLAANAAQIDQTLNAIARIADLPELPALPPAPAPMSAPLPPEAAEPQVPVASGLAGEEAEAAAPAPRTATSTGAPAKAQAQNFDKLLSLASESRINAHQMHPFVGALQRFKRNQSSLFSAIEHLHEAIARSADPGLMEKSLLALQKTQPLKQFMLEHIADIETYERRLLAVSQGMVDEVLALRMRPFRDGIHAFPRMVRDLARSLGKEVQLEIEGEDTLVDRDILAKIESPLNHMLRNAIDHGMEGPYERIDAGKEALGTIRMEARHRAGMLSIEISDDGRGVDLEKIRQSVIERKMASPAMAAALSPGELLEFLFLPAFSLKEKANQLSGRGVGLDIVHETIRQQNGTVRLESEPGRGFRALITLPLTQSIVRALVVDVHGEAYAIPIVKVESVVRVPQAAIHTLENKQFFELKGEHLGLVSAAQVLELGEAANQAEDLPVVVIGRGKQSYALVVDAIRGEQSLAVQAIDPIFGKMRDISAAALLDDGEPVLILDVPDLLLSIDKLLHEGGLHQLAQAGHAERRKAKRILVVDDSLTVREMERKLLLARGFDVDVAIDGIDGWNVVRSGEYDLVITDVDMPRMDGIELVSLIKKDLHLHKLPVMIVSYKDRPEDRARGLSAGADYYLTKGSFHDETLLDAVADLIGDARL
;
A
#
# COMPACT_ATOMS: atom_id res chain seq x y z
N MET A 1 12.85 -34.17 -24.19
CA MET A 1 11.61 -34.70 -23.57
C MET A 1 10.80 -33.50 -23.20
N SER A 2 9.94 -33.13 -24.15
CA SER A 2 8.98 -32.03 -24.07
C SER A 2 7.61 -32.67 -23.83
N GLN A 3 6.97 -32.33 -22.71
CA GLN A 3 5.52 -32.47 -22.55
C GLN A 3 5.08 -31.70 -21.30
N ASP A 4 3.96 -31.02 -21.46
CA ASP A 4 3.04 -30.48 -20.45
C ASP A 4 3.33 -29.09 -19.88
N GLN A 5 2.99 -28.08 -20.68
CA GLN A 5 2.49 -26.78 -20.20
C GLN A 5 1.20 -26.41 -20.93
N HIS A 6 0.16 -27.25 -20.78
CA HIS A 6 -1.22 -26.82 -21.03
C HIS A 6 -1.88 -26.72 -19.65
N GLY A 7 -2.09 -25.49 -19.18
CA GLY A 7 -2.92 -25.25 -18.01
C GLY A 7 -4.28 -25.93 -18.24
N ASP A 8 -4.73 -26.67 -17.25
CA ASP A 8 -5.92 -27.52 -17.28
C ASP A 8 -7.18 -26.65 -17.45
N LEU A 9 -7.57 -26.41 -18.71
CA LEU A 9 -8.83 -25.74 -19.09
C LEU A 9 -10.06 -26.59 -18.77
N SER A 10 -9.89 -27.83 -18.34
CA SER A 10 -10.97 -28.75 -17.99
C SER A 10 -11.73 -28.40 -16.70
N ALA A 11 -11.21 -27.45 -15.90
CA ALA A 11 -11.83 -26.99 -14.65
C ALA A 11 -12.84 -25.84 -14.82
N PHE A 12 -12.92 -25.21 -16.01
CA PHE A 12 -13.83 -24.09 -16.27
C PHE A 12 -15.11 -24.57 -16.95
N SER A 13 -16.26 -24.02 -16.54
CA SER A 13 -17.51 -24.22 -17.29
C SER A 13 -17.43 -23.50 -18.64
N MET A 14 -18.20 -23.97 -19.63
CA MET A 14 -18.28 -23.30 -20.95
C MET A 14 -18.76 -21.85 -20.83
N LEU A 15 -19.57 -21.56 -19.80
CA LEU A 15 -20.04 -20.21 -19.50
C LEU A 15 -18.91 -19.33 -18.93
N ASP A 16 -18.02 -19.88 -18.11
CA ASP A 16 -16.88 -19.12 -17.58
C ASP A 16 -15.88 -18.77 -18.70
N LEU A 17 -15.66 -19.68 -19.64
CA LEU A 17 -14.84 -19.41 -20.83
C LEU A 17 -15.49 -18.34 -21.73
N PHE A 18 -16.81 -18.38 -21.88
CA PHE A 18 -17.54 -17.33 -22.59
C PHE A 18 -17.41 -15.97 -21.90
N ARG A 19 -17.53 -15.91 -20.57
CA ARG A 19 -17.35 -14.66 -19.80
C ARG A 19 -15.99 -14.03 -20.04
N MET A 20 -14.93 -14.83 -19.96
CA MET A 20 -13.56 -14.37 -20.19
C MET A 20 -13.38 -13.81 -21.61
N GLU A 21 -13.92 -14.50 -22.61
CA GLU A 21 -13.87 -14.05 -23.99
C GLU A 21 -14.71 -12.79 -24.20
N ALA A 22 -15.92 -12.75 -23.67
CA ALA A 22 -16.81 -11.60 -23.77
C ALA A 22 -16.20 -10.35 -23.12
N ASP A 23 -15.60 -10.44 -21.93
CA ASP A 23 -14.94 -9.32 -21.25
C ASP A 23 -13.78 -8.76 -22.10
N SER A 24 -12.94 -9.63 -22.66
CA SER A 24 -11.83 -9.22 -23.52
C SER A 24 -12.29 -8.55 -24.82
N GLN A 25 -13.27 -9.15 -25.50
CA GLN A 25 -13.70 -8.66 -26.82
C GLN A 25 -14.61 -7.43 -26.74
N THR A 26 -15.44 -7.31 -25.70
CA THR A 26 -16.25 -6.09 -25.46
C THR A 26 -15.39 -4.88 -25.13
N GLN A 27 -14.21 -5.08 -24.50
CA GLN A 27 -13.24 -4.01 -24.30
C GLN A 27 -12.71 -3.49 -25.65
N ILE A 28 -12.30 -4.38 -26.57
CA ILE A 28 -11.84 -4.01 -27.91
C ILE A 28 -12.93 -3.25 -28.67
N LEU A 29 -14.20 -3.70 -28.56
CA LEU A 29 -15.33 -3.00 -29.17
C LEU A 29 -15.52 -1.59 -28.60
N THR A 30 -15.47 -1.45 -27.29
CA THR A 30 -15.64 -0.16 -26.60
C THR A 30 -14.53 0.82 -26.98
N ASP A 31 -13.27 0.40 -26.90
CA ASP A 31 -12.11 1.25 -27.21
C ASP A 31 -12.10 1.64 -28.69
N GLY A 32 -12.40 0.69 -29.58
CA GLY A 32 -12.50 0.94 -31.02
C GLY A 32 -13.63 1.93 -31.36
N LEU A 33 -14.81 1.79 -30.79
CA LEU A 33 -15.95 2.68 -31.01
C LEU A 33 -15.65 4.11 -30.52
N LEU A 34 -15.01 4.26 -29.35
CA LEU A 34 -14.58 5.55 -28.82
C LEU A 34 -13.45 6.19 -29.64
N ALA A 35 -12.52 5.39 -30.17
CA ALA A 35 -11.45 5.86 -31.05
C ALA A 35 -12.01 6.37 -32.39
N MET A 36 -13.01 5.68 -32.96
CA MET A 36 -13.66 6.09 -34.22
C MET A 36 -14.40 7.42 -34.11
N GLU A 37 -14.87 7.78 -32.92
CA GLU A 37 -15.50 9.08 -32.69
C GLU A 37 -14.48 10.24 -32.72
N ARG A 38 -13.24 9.99 -32.25
CA ARG A 38 -12.15 10.97 -32.23
C ARG A 38 -11.45 11.09 -33.59
N HIS A 39 -11.26 9.98 -34.29
CA HIS A 39 -10.53 9.86 -35.54
C HIS A 39 -11.36 9.04 -36.54
N ALA A 40 -12.29 9.69 -37.23
CA ALA A 40 -13.12 9.06 -38.24
C ALA A 40 -12.23 8.52 -39.38
N GLY A 41 -12.21 7.18 -39.58
CA GLY A 41 -11.55 6.53 -40.71
C GLY A 41 -10.37 5.61 -40.37
N ASP A 42 -10.14 5.25 -39.11
CA ASP A 42 -9.12 4.25 -38.76
C ASP A 42 -9.58 2.83 -39.19
N ALA A 43 -9.08 2.40 -40.36
CA ALA A 43 -9.41 1.08 -40.93
C ALA A 43 -8.92 -0.08 -40.02
N ALA A 44 -7.84 0.10 -39.27
CA ALA A 44 -7.31 -0.93 -38.36
C ALA A 44 -8.24 -1.12 -37.16
N ALA A 45 -8.76 -0.02 -36.60
CA ALA A 45 -9.73 -0.07 -35.51
C ALA A 45 -11.04 -0.78 -35.95
N VAL A 46 -11.56 -0.47 -37.14
CA VAL A 46 -12.76 -1.13 -37.70
C VAL A 46 -12.54 -2.62 -37.87
N GLU A 47 -11.39 -3.05 -38.39
CA GLU A 47 -11.05 -4.45 -38.56
C GLU A 47 -10.91 -5.18 -37.19
N ALA A 48 -10.34 -4.54 -36.19
CA ALA A 48 -10.25 -5.09 -34.85
C ALA A 48 -11.65 -5.29 -34.22
N MET A 49 -12.53 -4.29 -34.33
CA MET A 49 -13.91 -4.37 -33.85
C MET A 49 -14.71 -5.46 -34.55
N MET A 50 -14.56 -5.61 -35.88
CA MET A 50 -15.21 -6.66 -36.65
C MET A 50 -14.79 -8.07 -36.15
N ARG A 51 -13.48 -8.27 -35.93
CA ARG A 51 -12.96 -9.54 -35.38
C ARG A 51 -13.48 -9.80 -33.96
N ALA A 52 -13.52 -8.77 -33.13
CA ALA A 52 -14.05 -8.88 -31.77
C ALA A 52 -15.54 -9.27 -31.75
N ALA A 53 -16.37 -8.63 -32.57
CA ALA A 53 -17.80 -8.99 -32.71
C ALA A 53 -17.98 -10.43 -33.23
N HIS A 54 -17.16 -10.86 -34.19
CA HIS A 54 -17.15 -12.23 -34.70
C HIS A 54 -16.78 -13.26 -33.62
N SER A 55 -15.77 -12.99 -32.80
CA SER A 55 -15.37 -13.87 -31.71
C SER A 55 -16.47 -14.01 -30.66
N ILE A 56 -17.09 -12.90 -30.24
CA ILE A 56 -18.23 -12.90 -29.30
C ILE A 56 -19.39 -13.74 -29.88
N LYS A 57 -19.73 -13.55 -31.17
CA LYS A 57 -20.78 -14.31 -31.84
C LYS A 57 -20.52 -15.82 -31.78
N GLY A 58 -19.27 -16.23 -32.09
CA GLY A 58 -18.85 -17.63 -32.04
C GLY A 58 -18.94 -18.22 -30.63
N ALA A 59 -18.38 -17.52 -29.65
CA ALA A 59 -18.39 -17.95 -28.24
C ALA A 59 -19.84 -18.03 -27.69
N ALA A 60 -20.69 -17.03 -27.97
CA ALA A 60 -22.10 -17.01 -27.54
C ALA A 60 -22.92 -18.15 -28.14
N ALA A 61 -22.65 -18.53 -29.41
CA ALA A 61 -23.32 -19.64 -30.06
C ALA A 61 -23.03 -20.99 -29.38
N ILE A 62 -21.80 -21.18 -28.87
CA ILE A 62 -21.38 -22.38 -28.15
C ILE A 62 -22.15 -22.54 -26.84
N VAL A 63 -22.37 -21.44 -26.10
CA VAL A 63 -23.07 -21.44 -24.80
C VAL A 63 -24.60 -21.23 -24.95
N GLY A 64 -25.11 -21.10 -26.16
CA GLY A 64 -26.56 -21.02 -26.44
C GLY A 64 -27.21 -19.66 -26.17
N LEU A 65 -26.45 -18.59 -25.99
CA LEU A 65 -26.95 -17.22 -25.72
C LEU A 65 -27.39 -16.52 -27.03
N GLN A 66 -28.58 -16.88 -27.53
CA GLN A 66 -29.09 -16.44 -28.84
C GLN A 66 -29.19 -14.90 -28.96
N VAL A 67 -29.53 -14.19 -27.89
CA VAL A 67 -29.62 -12.73 -27.87
C VAL A 67 -28.25 -12.12 -28.14
N VAL A 68 -27.20 -12.65 -27.52
CA VAL A 68 -25.80 -12.18 -27.72
C VAL A 68 -25.34 -12.45 -29.14
N VAL A 69 -25.72 -13.63 -29.71
CA VAL A 69 -25.42 -13.98 -31.11
C VAL A 69 -26.04 -12.95 -32.05
N GLN A 70 -27.30 -12.55 -31.83
CA GLN A 70 -28.00 -11.57 -32.68
C GLN A 70 -27.37 -10.15 -32.53
N LEU A 71 -27.07 -9.72 -31.33
CA LEU A 71 -26.40 -8.44 -31.08
C LEU A 71 -25.04 -8.39 -31.78
N ALA A 72 -24.20 -9.39 -31.54
CA ALA A 72 -22.85 -9.45 -32.11
C ALA A 72 -22.88 -9.54 -33.64
N HIS A 73 -23.86 -10.25 -34.22
CA HIS A 73 -24.05 -10.32 -35.68
C HIS A 73 -24.42 -8.95 -36.27
N GLY A 74 -25.40 -8.24 -35.67
CA GLY A 74 -25.78 -6.91 -36.15
C GLY A 74 -24.63 -5.88 -36.02
N MET A 75 -23.80 -6.02 -35.00
CA MET A 75 -22.59 -5.17 -34.85
C MET A 75 -21.54 -5.51 -35.90
N GLU A 76 -21.28 -6.81 -36.17
CA GLU A 76 -20.38 -7.27 -37.21
C GLU A 76 -20.79 -6.71 -38.59
N ASP A 77 -22.07 -6.79 -38.93
CA ASP A 77 -22.63 -6.25 -40.19
C ASP A 77 -22.43 -4.73 -40.30
N SER A 78 -22.58 -4.03 -39.18
CA SER A 78 -22.35 -2.59 -39.11
C SER A 78 -20.88 -2.22 -39.33
N PHE A 79 -19.93 -2.97 -38.76
CA PHE A 79 -18.51 -2.78 -38.98
C PHE A 79 -18.06 -3.14 -40.39
N VAL A 80 -18.61 -4.21 -40.98
CA VAL A 80 -18.40 -4.56 -42.39
C VAL A 80 -18.90 -3.44 -43.31
N ALA A 81 -20.06 -2.85 -43.01
CA ALA A 81 -20.57 -1.71 -43.77
C ALA A 81 -19.68 -0.47 -43.61
N ALA A 82 -19.14 -0.24 -42.42
CA ALA A 82 -18.18 0.86 -42.15
C ALA A 82 -16.85 0.64 -42.87
N GLN A 83 -16.30 -0.58 -42.86
CA GLN A 83 -15.08 -0.93 -43.59
C GLN A 83 -15.18 -0.69 -45.08
N HIS A 84 -16.35 -0.94 -45.67
CA HIS A 84 -16.61 -0.72 -47.08
C HIS A 84 -17.03 0.72 -47.42
N GLY A 85 -16.99 1.63 -46.45
CA GLY A 85 -17.37 3.03 -46.62
C GLY A 85 -18.86 3.27 -46.87
N ARG A 86 -19.71 2.25 -46.66
CA ARG A 86 -21.17 2.34 -46.80
C ARG A 86 -21.87 2.90 -45.58
N LEU A 87 -21.23 2.87 -44.44
CA LEU A 87 -21.70 3.41 -43.15
C LEU A 87 -20.61 4.25 -42.54
N LYS A 88 -20.91 5.51 -42.16
CA LYS A 88 -20.04 6.33 -41.31
C LYS A 88 -20.48 6.15 -39.88
N LEU A 89 -19.54 5.86 -38.97
CA LEU A 89 -19.80 5.75 -37.55
C LEU A 89 -19.89 7.15 -36.95
N THR A 90 -21.10 7.74 -37.02
CA THR A 90 -21.39 9.02 -36.34
C THR A 90 -21.58 8.78 -34.84
N PRO A 91 -21.48 9.84 -34.00
CA PRO A 91 -21.66 9.70 -32.55
C PRO A 91 -22.95 9.01 -32.14
N GLU A 92 -24.08 9.26 -32.84
CA GLU A 92 -25.37 8.61 -32.56
C GLU A 92 -25.36 7.11 -32.90
N ARG A 93 -24.64 6.75 -33.96
CA ARG A 93 -24.46 5.36 -34.37
C ARG A 93 -23.54 4.59 -33.43
N VAL A 94 -22.49 5.28 -32.93
CA VAL A 94 -21.60 4.76 -31.90
C VAL A 94 -22.38 4.47 -30.60
N ASP A 95 -23.30 5.37 -30.20
CA ASP A 95 -24.15 5.16 -29.02
C ASP A 95 -25.04 3.92 -29.10
N VAL A 96 -25.62 3.66 -30.28
CA VAL A 96 -26.42 2.46 -30.53
C VAL A 96 -25.58 1.20 -30.39
N LEU A 97 -24.38 1.19 -30.98
CA LEU A 97 -23.46 0.06 -30.88
C LEU A 97 -22.95 -0.16 -29.44
N LEU A 98 -22.62 0.91 -28.70
CA LEU A 98 -22.25 0.83 -27.30
C LEU A 98 -23.37 0.29 -26.41
N SER A 99 -24.64 0.64 -26.69
CA SER A 99 -25.80 0.04 -26.01
C SER A 99 -25.88 -1.47 -26.23
N GLY A 100 -25.51 -1.94 -27.43
CA GLY A 100 -25.39 -3.37 -27.71
C GLY A 100 -24.28 -4.05 -26.93
N VAL A 101 -23.11 -3.40 -26.81
CA VAL A 101 -22.00 -3.88 -25.98
C VAL A 101 -22.43 -3.99 -24.50
N ASP A 102 -23.17 -3.01 -23.99
CA ASP A 102 -23.67 -3.04 -22.61
C ASP A 102 -24.57 -4.23 -22.32
N LEU A 103 -25.46 -4.57 -23.24
CA LEU A 103 -26.31 -5.75 -23.12
C LEU A 103 -25.47 -7.04 -23.12
N ILE A 104 -24.45 -7.13 -23.97
CA ILE A 104 -23.53 -8.27 -24.00
C ILE A 104 -22.83 -8.42 -22.66
N VAL A 105 -22.28 -7.33 -22.09
CA VAL A 105 -21.61 -7.33 -20.78
C VAL A 105 -22.56 -7.71 -19.65
N GLN A 106 -23.81 -7.22 -19.67
CA GLN A 106 -24.79 -7.58 -18.66
C GLN A 106 -25.15 -9.06 -18.71
N LEU A 107 -25.38 -9.59 -19.91
CA LEU A 107 -25.71 -11.00 -20.13
C LEU A 107 -24.56 -11.94 -19.79
N SER A 108 -23.32 -11.56 -20.06
CA SER A 108 -22.16 -12.38 -19.73
C SER A 108 -21.93 -12.56 -18.22
N ARG A 109 -22.44 -11.65 -17.38
CA ARG A 109 -22.28 -11.68 -15.91
C ARG A 109 -23.36 -12.47 -15.17
N LEU A 110 -24.44 -12.86 -15.84
CA LEU A 110 -25.55 -13.61 -15.24
C LEU A 110 -25.20 -15.11 -15.14
N ASP A 111 -25.70 -15.76 -14.10
CA ASP A 111 -25.70 -17.23 -14.00
C ASP A 111 -26.86 -17.83 -14.78
N ASP A 112 -26.82 -19.14 -15.05
CA ASP A 112 -27.85 -19.81 -15.87
C ASP A 112 -29.27 -19.64 -15.31
N ALA A 113 -29.41 -19.62 -13.97
CA ALA A 113 -30.71 -19.46 -13.31
C ALA A 113 -31.24 -18.02 -13.36
N GLY A 114 -30.34 -17.04 -13.42
CA GLY A 114 -30.68 -15.60 -13.50
C GLY A 114 -30.92 -15.11 -14.93
N ALA A 115 -30.31 -15.78 -15.94
CA ALA A 115 -30.33 -15.33 -17.31
C ALA A 115 -31.76 -15.37 -17.91
N GLU A 116 -32.55 -16.45 -17.71
CA GLU A 116 -33.91 -16.53 -18.20
C GLU A 116 -34.84 -15.48 -17.59
N ALA A 117 -34.77 -15.29 -16.28
CA ALA A 117 -35.59 -14.30 -15.59
C ALA A 117 -35.22 -12.87 -16.03
N TRP A 118 -33.94 -12.59 -16.21
CA TRP A 118 -33.46 -11.29 -16.66
C TRP A 118 -33.86 -11.00 -18.12
N LEU A 119 -33.74 -11.98 -19.01
CA LEU A 119 -34.16 -11.87 -20.41
C LEU A 119 -35.67 -11.56 -20.51
N ALA A 120 -36.49 -12.24 -19.72
CA ALA A 120 -37.93 -11.96 -19.67
C ALA A 120 -38.26 -10.55 -19.16
N ALA A 121 -37.53 -10.09 -18.11
CA ALA A 121 -37.75 -8.76 -17.55
C ALA A 121 -37.30 -7.63 -18.48
N ASN A 122 -36.27 -7.86 -19.32
CA ASN A 122 -35.65 -6.84 -20.18
C ASN A 122 -35.94 -7.02 -21.67
N ALA A 123 -36.91 -7.88 -22.04
CA ALA A 123 -37.23 -8.20 -23.42
C ALA A 123 -37.50 -6.95 -24.29
N ALA A 124 -38.20 -5.95 -23.76
CA ALA A 124 -38.48 -4.71 -24.48
C ALA A 124 -37.21 -3.89 -24.78
N GLN A 125 -36.26 -3.85 -23.88
CA GLN A 125 -34.98 -3.16 -24.06
C GLN A 125 -34.11 -3.90 -25.08
N ILE A 126 -34.07 -5.21 -25.01
CA ILE A 126 -33.34 -6.07 -25.95
C ILE A 126 -33.87 -5.87 -27.36
N ASP A 127 -35.21 -5.97 -27.57
CA ASP A 127 -35.84 -5.76 -28.86
C ASP A 127 -35.61 -4.36 -29.40
N GLN A 128 -35.64 -3.34 -28.53
CA GLN A 128 -35.35 -1.98 -28.92
C GLN A 128 -33.91 -1.81 -29.40
N THR A 129 -32.93 -2.38 -28.70
CA THR A 129 -31.52 -2.31 -29.10
C THR A 129 -31.22 -3.08 -30.36
N LEU A 130 -31.77 -4.31 -30.51
CA LEU A 130 -31.64 -5.09 -31.73
C LEU A 130 -32.23 -4.36 -32.95
N ASN A 131 -33.41 -3.74 -32.79
CA ASN A 131 -34.02 -2.94 -33.86
C ASN A 131 -33.24 -1.68 -34.17
N ALA A 132 -32.63 -1.05 -33.19
CA ALA A 132 -31.80 0.14 -33.39
C ALA A 132 -30.51 -0.21 -34.13
N ILE A 133 -29.84 -1.32 -33.79
CA ILE A 133 -28.67 -1.82 -34.52
C ILE A 133 -29.04 -2.22 -35.96
N ALA A 134 -30.15 -2.93 -36.17
CA ALA A 134 -30.61 -3.31 -37.51
C ALA A 134 -30.90 -2.11 -38.41
N ARG A 135 -31.35 -1.01 -37.83
CA ARG A 135 -31.68 0.25 -38.56
C ARG A 135 -30.58 1.32 -38.43
N ILE A 136 -29.39 0.96 -38.05
CA ILE A 136 -28.30 1.92 -37.81
C ILE A 136 -27.94 2.75 -39.04
N ALA A 137 -28.14 2.18 -40.24
CA ALA A 137 -27.93 2.87 -41.51
C ALA A 137 -28.96 3.97 -41.79
N ASP A 138 -30.17 3.84 -41.21
CA ASP A 138 -31.29 4.77 -41.41
C ASP A 138 -31.22 6.01 -40.49
N LEU A 139 -30.28 6.06 -39.53
CA LEU A 139 -30.10 7.19 -38.66
C LEU A 139 -29.62 8.43 -39.42
N PRO A 140 -30.25 9.60 -39.23
CA PRO A 140 -29.91 10.81 -39.99
C PRO A 140 -28.47 11.27 -39.69
N GLU A 141 -27.72 11.64 -40.73
CA GLU A 141 -26.49 12.38 -40.57
C GLU A 141 -26.84 13.81 -40.15
N LEU A 142 -26.47 14.23 -38.93
CA LEU A 142 -26.55 15.63 -38.56
C LEU A 142 -25.58 16.45 -39.47
N PRO A 143 -26.04 17.61 -40.01
CA PRO A 143 -25.17 18.44 -40.85
C PRO A 143 -23.95 18.87 -40.01
N ALA A 144 -22.75 18.62 -40.55
CA ALA A 144 -21.51 19.08 -39.95
C ALA A 144 -21.58 20.60 -39.71
N LEU A 145 -21.30 21.06 -38.51
CA LEU A 145 -21.12 22.48 -38.20
C LEU A 145 -20.13 23.08 -39.20
N PRO A 146 -20.40 24.28 -39.72
CA PRO A 146 -19.50 24.93 -40.69
C PRO A 146 -18.13 25.11 -40.03
N PRO A 147 -17.03 24.84 -40.76
CA PRO A 147 -15.69 25.01 -40.24
C PRO A 147 -15.47 26.46 -39.78
N ALA A 148 -14.94 26.62 -38.58
CA ALA A 148 -14.54 27.90 -38.03
C ALA A 148 -13.60 28.64 -39.02
N PRO A 149 -13.72 29.96 -39.24
CA PRO A 149 -12.87 30.69 -40.16
C PRO A 149 -11.40 30.55 -39.70
N ALA A 150 -10.56 30.11 -40.66
CA ALA A 150 -9.15 29.92 -40.45
C ALA A 150 -8.49 31.22 -39.91
N PRO A 151 -7.64 31.12 -38.87
CA PRO A 151 -6.91 32.31 -38.41
C PRO A 151 -5.96 32.83 -39.49
N MET A 152 -6.05 34.12 -39.80
CA MET A 152 -5.14 34.80 -40.72
C MET A 152 -3.71 34.68 -40.19
N SER A 153 -2.85 34.02 -40.96
CA SER A 153 -1.43 33.87 -40.69
C SER A 153 -0.72 35.23 -40.71
N ALA A 154 -0.14 35.63 -39.60
CA ALA A 154 0.86 36.66 -39.54
C ALA A 154 2.22 36.14 -40.06
N PRO A 155 3.03 36.95 -40.76
CA PRO A 155 4.27 36.46 -41.37
C PRO A 155 5.35 36.18 -40.31
N LEU A 156 5.98 35.00 -40.41
CA LEU A 156 7.14 34.57 -39.64
C LEU A 156 8.39 35.38 -39.93
N PRO A 157 9.23 35.71 -38.94
CA PRO A 157 10.56 36.25 -39.15
C PRO A 157 11.52 35.20 -39.70
N PRO A 158 12.61 35.55 -40.37
CA PRO A 158 13.49 34.60 -41.09
C PRO A 158 14.35 33.77 -40.14
N GLU A 159 14.41 32.51 -40.50
CA GLU A 159 15.14 31.39 -39.91
C GLU A 159 16.66 31.62 -39.90
N ALA A 160 17.29 31.49 -38.76
CA ALA A 160 18.76 31.47 -38.62
C ALA A 160 19.27 30.04 -38.77
N ALA A 161 20.25 29.86 -39.65
CA ALA A 161 20.83 28.59 -40.05
C ALA A 161 21.52 27.81 -38.90
N GLU A 162 21.19 26.55 -38.78
CA GLU A 162 21.93 25.57 -37.94
C GLU A 162 23.19 25.07 -38.66
N PRO A 163 24.29 24.81 -37.94
CA PRO A 163 25.49 24.22 -38.52
C PRO A 163 25.39 22.70 -38.60
N GLN A 164 25.62 22.18 -39.81
CA GLN A 164 25.74 20.75 -40.11
C GLN A 164 27.03 20.17 -39.51
N VAL A 165 26.90 19.02 -38.80
CA VAL A 165 28.03 18.16 -38.40
C VAL A 165 28.02 16.89 -39.26
N PRO A 166 29.17 16.45 -39.78
CA PRO A 166 29.24 15.44 -40.83
C PRO A 166 29.03 14.01 -40.32
N VAL A 167 28.34 13.26 -41.15
CA VAL A 167 28.13 11.80 -41.03
C VAL A 167 29.39 11.08 -41.43
N ALA A 168 29.93 10.21 -40.54
CA ALA A 168 30.88 9.20 -40.88
C ALA A 168 30.20 7.83 -41.02
N SER A 169 30.28 7.33 -42.26
CA SER A 169 29.83 5.99 -42.64
C SER A 169 30.84 4.90 -42.25
N GLY A 170 30.30 3.75 -41.87
CA GLY A 170 31.01 2.49 -42.05
C GLY A 170 30.97 1.54 -40.85
N LEU A 171 30.23 0.50 -40.89
CA LEU A 171 30.55 -0.89 -41.20
C LEU A 171 29.43 -1.81 -40.70
N ALA A 172 29.07 -2.71 -41.60
CA ALA A 172 28.08 -3.77 -41.42
C ALA A 172 28.55 -4.86 -40.42
N GLY A 173 27.57 -5.49 -39.77
CA GLY A 173 27.82 -6.70 -38.99
C GLY A 173 26.57 -7.23 -38.27
N GLU A 174 25.97 -8.24 -38.92
CA GLU A 174 25.20 -9.35 -38.35
C GLU A 174 23.89 -9.10 -37.59
N GLU A 175 22.84 -9.47 -38.26
CA GLU A 175 21.48 -9.74 -37.76
C GLU A 175 21.53 -10.86 -36.71
N ALA A 176 21.03 -10.54 -35.53
CA ALA A 176 20.56 -11.53 -34.55
C ALA A 176 19.06 -11.27 -34.35
N GLU A 177 18.27 -12.15 -34.94
CA GLU A 177 16.83 -12.26 -34.85
C GLU A 177 16.43 -12.53 -33.38
N ALA A 178 16.00 -11.52 -32.64
CA ALA A 178 15.42 -11.67 -31.32
C ALA A 178 13.92 -11.82 -31.45
N ALA A 179 13.43 -13.02 -31.25
CA ALA A 179 12.01 -13.37 -31.18
C ALA A 179 11.29 -12.52 -30.12
N ALA A 180 10.22 -11.85 -30.53
CA ALA A 180 9.29 -11.15 -29.66
C ALA A 180 8.62 -12.11 -28.68
N PRO A 181 8.51 -11.78 -27.38
CA PRO A 181 7.75 -12.59 -26.44
C PRO A 181 6.25 -12.44 -26.72
N ALA A 182 5.54 -13.56 -26.83
CA ALA A 182 4.10 -13.64 -26.97
C ALA A 182 3.38 -12.98 -25.78
N PRO A 183 2.18 -12.39 -25.98
CA PRO A 183 1.43 -11.74 -24.93
C PRO A 183 0.92 -12.78 -23.91
N ARG A 184 1.28 -12.57 -22.63
CA ARG A 184 0.76 -13.35 -21.51
C ARG A 184 -0.68 -12.91 -21.23
N THR A 185 -1.63 -13.79 -21.46
CA THR A 185 -3.04 -13.62 -21.13
C THR A 185 -3.23 -13.48 -19.62
N ALA A 186 -3.86 -12.38 -19.22
CA ALA A 186 -4.25 -12.13 -17.84
C ALA A 186 -5.58 -12.85 -17.56
N THR A 187 -5.58 -13.77 -16.61
CA THR A 187 -6.76 -14.44 -16.08
C THR A 187 -7.35 -13.64 -14.92
N SER A 188 -8.59 -13.18 -15.05
CA SER A 188 -9.36 -12.56 -13.97
C SER A 188 -10.52 -13.46 -13.56
N THR A 189 -10.53 -13.97 -12.33
CA THR A 189 -11.63 -14.75 -11.76
C THR A 189 -11.85 -14.39 -10.29
N GLY A 190 -13.07 -14.07 -9.89
CA GLY A 190 -13.42 -13.53 -8.57
C GLY A 190 -13.31 -14.51 -7.38
N ALA A 191 -13.44 -15.82 -7.52
CA ALA A 191 -13.27 -16.77 -6.42
C ALA A 191 -11.81 -17.28 -6.27
N PRO A 192 -11.08 -17.58 -7.36
CA PRO A 192 -9.65 -17.83 -7.25
C PRO A 192 -8.81 -16.59 -6.92
N ALA A 193 -9.32 -15.37 -7.13
CA ALA A 193 -8.62 -14.13 -6.81
C ALA A 193 -8.31 -13.96 -5.32
N LYS A 194 -9.22 -14.41 -4.44
CA LYS A 194 -8.99 -14.33 -2.97
C LYS A 194 -7.96 -15.36 -2.51
N ALA A 195 -7.98 -16.56 -3.09
CA ALA A 195 -6.97 -17.59 -2.84
C ALA A 195 -5.60 -17.22 -3.43
N GLN A 196 -5.56 -16.58 -4.60
CA GLN A 196 -4.33 -16.05 -5.18
C GLN A 196 -3.75 -14.89 -4.36
N ALA A 197 -4.57 -13.96 -3.88
CA ALA A 197 -4.11 -12.87 -3.02
C ALA A 197 -3.44 -13.42 -1.74
N GLN A 198 -4.05 -14.39 -1.07
CA GLN A 198 -3.46 -15.05 0.11
C GLN A 198 -2.14 -15.78 -0.21
N ASN A 199 -2.02 -16.36 -1.40
CA ASN A 199 -0.77 -16.99 -1.82
C ASN A 199 0.35 -15.96 -2.08
N PHE A 200 0.02 -14.78 -2.64
CA PHE A 200 0.99 -13.70 -2.84
C PHE A 200 1.45 -13.10 -1.51
N ASP A 201 0.53 -12.88 -0.56
CA ASP A 201 0.89 -12.38 0.78
C ASP A 201 1.81 -13.36 1.51
N LYS A 202 1.55 -14.67 1.38
CA LYS A 202 2.42 -15.70 1.92
C LYS A 202 3.79 -15.74 1.23
N LEU A 203 3.86 -15.57 -0.10
CA LEU A 203 5.13 -15.49 -0.83
C LEU A 203 5.92 -14.24 -0.43
N LEU A 204 5.26 -13.11 -0.25
CA LEU A 204 5.90 -11.88 0.23
C LEU A 204 6.42 -12.02 1.65
N SER A 205 5.66 -12.68 2.54
CA SER A 205 6.11 -13.00 3.90
C SER A 205 7.36 -13.87 3.88
N LEU A 206 7.38 -14.95 3.08
CA LEU A 206 8.55 -15.83 2.93
C LEU A 206 9.76 -15.10 2.31
N ALA A 207 9.55 -14.24 1.33
CA ALA A 207 10.61 -13.45 0.73
C ALA A 207 11.19 -12.44 1.73
N SER A 208 10.33 -11.82 2.55
CA SER A 208 10.74 -10.91 3.63
C SER A 208 11.50 -11.64 4.73
N GLU A 209 11.05 -12.82 5.14
CA GLU A 209 11.76 -13.70 6.08
C GLU A 209 13.13 -14.12 5.55
N SER A 210 13.23 -14.46 4.26
CA SER A 210 14.52 -14.73 3.60
C SER A 210 15.46 -13.53 3.65
N ARG A 211 14.94 -12.30 3.49
CA ARG A 211 15.72 -11.06 3.59
C ARG A 211 16.24 -10.83 5.00
N ILE A 212 15.40 -11.08 6.01
CA ILE A 212 15.78 -10.97 7.42
C ILE A 212 16.89 -11.99 7.73
N ASN A 213 16.72 -13.25 7.33
CA ASN A 213 17.74 -14.27 7.53
C ASN A 213 19.08 -13.89 6.85
N ALA A 214 19.02 -13.24 5.69
CA ALA A 214 20.20 -12.70 5.02
C ALA A 214 20.87 -11.57 5.83
N HIS A 215 20.08 -10.66 6.41
CA HIS A 215 20.57 -9.56 7.25
C HIS A 215 21.16 -10.05 8.58
N GLN A 216 20.67 -11.12 9.16
CA GLN A 216 21.24 -11.73 10.36
C GLN A 216 22.70 -12.20 10.21
N MET A 217 23.18 -12.34 8.97
CA MET A 217 24.59 -12.61 8.72
C MET A 217 25.49 -11.39 9.02
N HIS A 218 24.97 -10.17 8.93
CA HIS A 218 25.76 -8.95 9.08
C HIS A 218 26.44 -8.78 10.47
N PRO A 219 25.75 -8.96 11.62
CA PRO A 219 26.40 -8.95 12.92
C PRO A 219 27.51 -10.00 13.07
N PHE A 220 27.30 -11.19 12.44
CA PHE A 220 28.25 -12.28 12.44
C PHE A 220 29.52 -11.93 11.66
N VAL A 221 29.36 -11.36 10.45
CA VAL A 221 30.49 -10.84 9.65
C VAL A 221 31.24 -9.73 10.42
N GLY A 222 30.50 -8.81 11.06
CA GLY A 222 31.08 -7.79 11.90
C GLY A 222 31.90 -8.36 13.09
N ALA A 223 31.44 -9.44 13.70
CA ALA A 223 32.18 -10.14 14.77
C ALA A 223 33.47 -10.77 14.23
N LEU A 224 33.41 -11.39 13.05
CA LEU A 224 34.60 -11.95 12.38
C LEU A 224 35.61 -10.86 12.01
N GLN A 225 35.16 -9.70 11.57
CA GLN A 225 36.04 -8.55 11.29
C GLN A 225 36.70 -8.01 12.56
N ARG A 226 36.00 -7.98 13.71
CA ARG A 226 36.61 -7.64 15.01
C ARG A 226 37.64 -8.68 15.43
N PHE A 227 37.34 -9.96 15.25
CA PHE A 227 38.27 -11.05 15.52
C PHE A 227 39.54 -10.94 14.65
N LYS A 228 39.39 -10.64 13.34
CA LYS A 228 40.49 -10.36 12.43
C LYS A 228 41.40 -9.23 12.92
N ARG A 229 40.82 -8.12 13.41
CA ARG A 229 41.59 -7.00 13.95
C ARG A 229 42.36 -7.37 15.23
N ASN A 230 41.74 -8.10 16.13
CA ASN A 230 42.40 -8.58 17.35
C ASN A 230 43.57 -9.55 17.04
N GLN A 231 43.34 -10.45 16.06
CA GLN A 231 44.35 -11.39 15.62
C GLN A 231 45.52 -10.70 14.89
N SER A 232 45.22 -9.66 14.10
CA SER A 232 46.30 -8.85 13.46
C SER A 232 47.15 -8.14 14.52
N SER A 233 46.57 -7.65 15.61
CA SER A 233 47.30 -7.09 16.75
C SER A 233 48.21 -8.13 17.45
N LEU A 234 47.72 -9.36 17.61
CA LEU A 234 48.50 -10.48 18.13
C LEU A 234 49.70 -10.83 17.23
N PHE A 235 49.49 -10.86 15.90
CA PHE A 235 50.58 -11.09 14.97
C PHE A 235 51.68 -10.02 15.02
N SER A 236 51.28 -8.73 15.10
CA SER A 236 52.21 -7.63 15.26
C SER A 236 52.98 -7.75 16.57
N ALA A 237 52.35 -8.15 17.68
CA ALA A 237 53.02 -8.37 18.95
C ALA A 237 54.06 -9.51 18.87
N ILE A 238 53.75 -10.59 18.15
CA ILE A 238 54.72 -11.68 17.93
C ILE A 238 55.88 -11.24 17.05
N GLU A 239 55.66 -10.42 16.02
CA GLU A 239 56.71 -9.81 15.19
C GLU A 239 57.62 -8.93 16.01
N HIS A 240 57.10 -8.02 16.85
CA HIS A 240 57.88 -7.19 17.76
C HIS A 240 58.64 -8.02 18.77
N LEU A 241 58.06 -9.11 19.29
CA LEU A 241 58.76 -10.02 20.19
C LEU A 241 59.96 -10.71 19.51
N HIS A 242 59.76 -11.15 18.27
CA HIS A 242 60.83 -11.75 17.45
C HIS A 242 61.98 -10.77 17.22
N GLU A 243 61.68 -9.52 16.85
CA GLU A 243 62.67 -8.43 16.73
C GLU A 243 63.45 -8.16 18.02
N ALA A 244 62.77 -8.17 19.18
CA ALA A 244 63.39 -7.99 20.46
C ALA A 244 64.30 -9.15 20.83
N ILE A 245 63.93 -10.38 20.55
CA ILE A 245 64.74 -11.60 20.73
C ILE A 245 65.96 -11.58 19.81
N ALA A 246 65.81 -11.12 18.57
CA ALA A 246 66.89 -10.99 17.61
C ALA A 246 68.03 -10.08 18.11
N ARG A 247 67.67 -9.04 18.92
CA ARG A 247 68.64 -8.13 19.55
C ARG A 247 69.35 -8.77 20.75
N SER A 248 68.77 -9.78 21.40
CA SER A 248 69.37 -10.44 22.58
C SER A 248 70.43 -11.48 22.28
N ALA A 249 70.62 -11.88 21.00
CA ALA A 249 71.60 -12.84 20.51
C ALA A 249 71.53 -14.25 21.16
N ASP A 250 70.40 -14.70 21.66
CA ASP A 250 70.17 -16.07 22.14
C ASP A 250 69.69 -16.98 21.00
N PRO A 251 70.50 -17.95 20.52
CA PRO A 251 70.13 -18.79 19.35
C PRO A 251 68.92 -19.68 19.62
N GLY A 252 68.72 -20.15 20.83
CA GLY A 252 67.60 -21.01 21.18
C GLY A 252 66.23 -20.30 21.26
N LEU A 253 66.23 -19.04 21.69
CA LEU A 253 65.05 -18.19 21.68
C LEU A 253 64.71 -17.71 20.25
N MET A 254 65.75 -17.45 19.47
CA MET A 254 65.61 -17.05 18.06
C MET A 254 64.91 -18.13 17.20
N GLU A 255 65.34 -19.38 17.33
CA GLU A 255 64.72 -20.52 16.63
C GLU A 255 63.22 -20.67 17.00
N LYS A 256 62.89 -20.58 18.33
CA LYS A 256 61.51 -20.68 18.81
C LYS A 256 60.62 -19.53 18.34
N SER A 257 61.15 -18.33 18.30
CA SER A 257 60.39 -17.15 17.85
C SER A 257 60.15 -17.19 16.32
N LEU A 258 61.12 -17.68 15.55
CA LEU A 258 60.98 -17.91 14.10
C LEU A 258 59.92 -18.97 13.80
N LEU A 259 59.93 -20.06 14.59
CA LEU A 259 58.92 -21.12 14.46
C LEU A 259 57.51 -20.61 14.77
N ALA A 260 57.35 -19.70 15.76
CA ALA A 260 56.08 -19.06 16.09
C ALA A 260 55.59 -18.22 14.90
N LEU A 261 56.45 -17.37 14.33
CA LEU A 261 56.13 -16.57 13.13
C LEU A 261 55.74 -17.42 11.95
N GLN A 262 56.48 -18.52 11.66
CA GLN A 262 56.15 -19.43 10.58
C GLN A 262 54.80 -20.09 10.75
N LYS A 263 54.35 -20.39 11.98
CA LYS A 263 53.02 -20.96 12.27
C LYS A 263 51.90 -19.93 12.20
N THR A 264 52.18 -18.65 12.39
CA THR A 264 51.15 -17.60 12.32
C THR A 264 50.79 -17.21 10.88
N GLN A 265 51.72 -17.31 9.91
CA GLN A 265 51.47 -16.91 8.53
C GLN A 265 50.33 -17.71 7.85
N PRO A 266 50.29 -19.06 7.89
CA PRO A 266 49.20 -19.82 7.31
C PRO A 266 47.85 -19.49 7.95
N LEU A 267 47.81 -19.25 9.26
CA LEU A 267 46.61 -18.90 9.98
C LEU A 267 46.06 -17.50 9.57
N LYS A 268 46.96 -16.54 9.37
CA LYS A 268 46.59 -15.20 8.87
C LYS A 268 46.01 -15.30 7.45
N GLN A 269 46.63 -16.06 6.57
CA GLN A 269 46.13 -16.24 5.21
C GLN A 269 44.79 -16.95 5.19
N PHE A 270 44.61 -18.06 5.92
CA PHE A 270 43.37 -18.78 6.07
C PHE A 270 42.25 -17.89 6.53
N MET A 271 42.48 -17.06 7.57
CA MET A 271 41.44 -16.13 8.07
C MET A 271 41.06 -15.06 7.04
N LEU A 272 42.03 -14.51 6.30
CA LEU A 272 41.77 -13.50 5.26
C LEU A 272 40.89 -14.06 4.14
N GLU A 273 41.22 -15.26 3.66
CA GLU A 273 40.46 -15.93 2.59
C GLU A 273 39.05 -16.25 3.00
N HIS A 274 38.84 -16.84 4.20
CA HIS A 274 37.52 -17.25 4.66
C HIS A 274 36.63 -16.09 5.04
N ILE A 275 37.19 -15.01 5.58
CA ILE A 275 36.39 -13.79 5.86
C ILE A 275 35.93 -13.18 4.52
N ALA A 276 36.81 -13.10 3.51
CA ALA A 276 36.43 -12.59 2.19
C ALA A 276 35.35 -13.45 1.50
N ASP A 277 35.43 -14.76 1.67
CA ASP A 277 34.42 -15.71 1.16
C ASP A 277 33.09 -15.50 1.83
N ILE A 278 33.04 -15.34 3.17
CA ILE A 278 31.81 -15.08 3.95
C ILE A 278 31.22 -13.75 3.59
N GLU A 279 32.02 -12.67 3.46
CA GLU A 279 31.54 -11.34 3.02
C GLU A 279 30.95 -11.40 1.59
N THR A 280 31.54 -12.22 0.71
CA THR A 280 31.02 -12.41 -0.63
C THR A 280 29.71 -13.20 -0.64
N TYR A 281 29.60 -14.22 0.24
CA TYR A 281 28.40 -15.00 0.42
C TYR A 281 27.25 -14.16 0.99
N GLU A 282 27.52 -13.36 2.02
CA GLU A 282 26.57 -12.40 2.60
C GLU A 282 25.97 -11.47 1.52
N ARG A 283 26.85 -10.79 0.75
CA ARG A 283 26.42 -9.90 -0.33
C ARG A 283 25.53 -10.60 -1.37
N ARG A 284 25.91 -11.83 -1.73
CA ARG A 284 25.14 -12.63 -2.70
C ARG A 284 23.79 -13.04 -2.12
N LEU A 285 23.73 -13.43 -0.87
CA LEU A 285 22.50 -13.82 -0.17
C LEU A 285 21.54 -12.65 -0.08
N LEU A 286 22.03 -11.47 0.30
CA LEU A 286 21.25 -10.23 0.33
C LEU A 286 20.70 -9.87 -1.05
N ALA A 287 21.53 -9.94 -2.09
CA ALA A 287 21.11 -9.64 -3.46
C ALA A 287 20.02 -10.60 -3.98
N VAL A 288 20.16 -11.89 -3.70
CA VAL A 288 19.16 -12.91 -4.10
C VAL A 288 17.85 -12.69 -3.33
N SER A 289 17.95 -12.46 -2.05
CA SER A 289 16.77 -12.24 -1.21
C SER A 289 16.01 -10.96 -1.59
N GLN A 290 16.74 -9.86 -1.87
CA GLN A 290 16.12 -8.62 -2.38
C GLN A 290 15.45 -8.87 -3.72
N GLY A 291 16.13 -9.57 -4.65
CA GLY A 291 15.54 -9.93 -5.95
C GLY A 291 14.27 -10.77 -5.84
N MET A 292 14.17 -11.65 -4.83
CA MET A 292 12.93 -12.38 -4.56
C MET A 292 11.77 -11.47 -4.13
N VAL A 293 12.04 -10.51 -3.25
CA VAL A 293 11.03 -9.52 -2.84
C VAL A 293 10.57 -8.70 -4.04
N ASP A 294 11.51 -8.20 -4.85
CA ASP A 294 11.22 -7.38 -6.02
C ASP A 294 10.38 -8.16 -7.06
N GLU A 295 10.69 -9.45 -7.30
CA GLU A 295 9.95 -10.30 -8.24
C GLU A 295 8.51 -10.59 -7.74
N VAL A 296 8.35 -10.89 -6.44
CA VAL A 296 7.02 -11.08 -5.85
C VAL A 296 6.17 -9.81 -5.94
N LEU A 297 6.78 -8.64 -5.71
CA LEU A 297 6.10 -7.36 -5.88
C LEU A 297 5.71 -7.12 -7.34
N ALA A 298 6.60 -7.43 -8.29
CA ALA A 298 6.33 -7.29 -9.72
C ALA A 298 5.12 -8.14 -10.18
N LEU A 299 4.93 -9.32 -9.60
CA LEU A 299 3.76 -10.18 -9.88
C LEU A 299 2.41 -9.56 -9.45
N ARG A 300 2.40 -8.65 -8.46
CA ARG A 300 1.20 -7.93 -8.02
C ARG A 300 0.87 -6.70 -8.85
N MET A 301 1.87 -6.17 -9.57
CA MET A 301 1.71 -4.95 -10.34
C MET A 301 0.82 -5.16 -11.57
N ARG A 302 -0.03 -4.17 -11.84
CA ARG A 302 -0.89 -4.09 -13.02
C ARG A 302 -0.69 -2.74 -13.70
N PRO A 303 -0.81 -2.66 -15.03
CA PRO A 303 -0.83 -1.37 -15.71
C PRO A 303 -2.00 -0.51 -15.20
N PHE A 304 -1.79 0.78 -15.08
CA PHE A 304 -2.81 1.73 -14.62
C PHE A 304 -4.08 1.68 -15.48
N ARG A 305 -3.93 1.45 -16.79
CA ARG A 305 -5.07 1.28 -17.73
C ARG A 305 -6.09 0.24 -17.27
N ASP A 306 -5.69 -0.81 -16.55
CA ASP A 306 -6.59 -1.86 -16.09
C ASP A 306 -7.67 -1.33 -15.13
N GLY A 307 -7.40 -0.25 -14.38
CA GLY A 307 -8.35 0.37 -13.45
C GLY A 307 -9.12 1.57 -14.01
N ILE A 308 -8.74 2.07 -15.19
CA ILE A 308 -9.30 3.32 -15.73
C ILE A 308 -10.01 3.16 -17.08
N HIS A 309 -10.08 1.93 -17.59
CA HIS A 309 -10.64 1.63 -18.91
C HIS A 309 -12.08 2.14 -19.13
N ALA A 310 -12.87 2.26 -18.06
CA ALA A 310 -14.25 2.77 -18.12
C ALA A 310 -14.33 4.31 -18.17
N PHE A 311 -13.25 5.03 -17.81
CA PHE A 311 -13.28 6.49 -17.64
C PHE A 311 -13.52 7.26 -18.93
N PRO A 312 -12.89 6.95 -20.09
CA PRO A 312 -13.13 7.69 -21.34
C PRO A 312 -14.61 7.68 -21.73
N ARG A 313 -15.26 6.51 -21.59
CA ARG A 313 -16.69 6.37 -21.87
C ARG A 313 -17.54 7.13 -20.84
N MET A 314 -17.26 7.00 -19.56
CA MET A 314 -17.98 7.69 -18.50
C MET A 314 -17.91 9.21 -18.67
N VAL A 315 -16.72 9.75 -18.95
CA VAL A 315 -16.50 11.19 -19.19
C VAL A 315 -17.34 11.66 -20.38
N ARG A 316 -17.31 10.94 -21.50
CA ARG A 316 -18.09 11.24 -22.69
C ARG A 316 -19.60 11.26 -22.42
N ASP A 317 -20.12 10.19 -21.81
CA ASP A 317 -21.56 10.03 -21.58
C ASP A 317 -22.07 11.10 -20.60
N LEU A 318 -21.28 11.40 -19.54
CA LEU A 318 -21.62 12.44 -18.58
C LEU A 318 -21.56 13.83 -19.21
N ALA A 319 -20.51 14.16 -19.96
CA ALA A 319 -20.39 15.46 -20.62
C ALA A 319 -21.58 15.71 -21.58
N ARG A 320 -21.96 14.73 -22.38
CA ARG A 320 -23.13 14.82 -23.26
C ARG A 320 -24.44 15.02 -22.49
N SER A 321 -24.65 14.28 -21.40
CA SER A 321 -25.86 14.43 -20.59
C SER A 321 -26.02 15.82 -19.99
N LEU A 322 -24.90 16.52 -19.80
CA LEU A 322 -24.83 17.90 -19.28
C LEU A 322 -24.72 18.98 -20.38
N GLY A 323 -24.71 18.58 -21.68
CA GLY A 323 -24.57 19.48 -22.81
C GLY A 323 -23.21 20.16 -22.89
N LYS A 324 -22.14 19.50 -22.41
CA LYS A 324 -20.77 19.98 -22.38
C LYS A 324 -19.92 19.21 -23.42
N GLU A 325 -18.91 19.88 -23.96
CA GLU A 325 -17.90 19.25 -24.82
C GLU A 325 -16.61 19.08 -24.03
N VAL A 326 -16.23 17.84 -23.71
CA VAL A 326 -15.08 17.53 -22.85
C VAL A 326 -14.29 16.38 -23.44
N GLN A 327 -12.96 16.55 -23.47
CA GLN A 327 -11.99 15.53 -23.85
C GLN A 327 -11.21 15.07 -22.61
N LEU A 328 -11.00 13.75 -22.46
CA LEU A 328 -10.11 13.16 -21.47
C LEU A 328 -8.80 12.74 -22.13
N GLU A 329 -7.69 13.25 -21.63
CA GLU A 329 -6.33 12.86 -22.00
C GLU A 329 -5.73 12.06 -20.84
N ILE A 330 -5.16 10.88 -21.13
CA ILE A 330 -4.56 10.02 -20.13
C ILE A 330 -3.09 9.81 -20.50
N GLU A 331 -2.20 10.11 -19.55
CA GLU A 331 -0.77 9.89 -19.68
C GLU A 331 -0.30 8.88 -18.64
N GLY A 332 0.61 7.98 -19.01
CA GLY A 332 1.15 6.97 -18.11
C GLY A 332 0.23 5.76 -17.88
N GLU A 333 -0.55 5.37 -18.88
CA GLU A 333 -1.43 4.20 -18.85
C GLU A 333 -0.70 2.88 -18.52
N ASP A 334 0.58 2.77 -18.91
CA ASP A 334 1.42 1.61 -18.64
C ASP A 334 2.14 1.68 -17.28
N THR A 335 1.92 2.74 -16.48
CA THR A 335 2.50 2.85 -15.15
C THR A 335 2.01 1.69 -14.29
N LEU A 336 2.95 0.94 -13.72
CA LEU A 336 2.64 -0.23 -12.90
C LEU A 336 2.11 0.20 -11.53
N VAL A 337 0.95 -0.32 -11.15
CA VAL A 337 0.27 -0.04 -9.87
C VAL A 337 -0.07 -1.35 -9.18
N ASP A 338 0.07 -1.37 -7.86
CA ASP A 338 -0.38 -2.53 -7.07
C ASP A 338 -1.87 -2.78 -7.29
N ARG A 339 -2.24 -4.04 -7.50
CA ARG A 339 -3.61 -4.46 -7.82
C ARG A 339 -4.64 -3.98 -6.80
N ASP A 340 -4.30 -4.04 -5.50
CA ASP A 340 -5.24 -3.69 -4.44
C ASP A 340 -5.39 -2.17 -4.31
N ILE A 341 -4.32 -1.41 -4.56
CA ILE A 341 -4.35 0.04 -4.66
C ILE A 341 -5.22 0.43 -5.86
N LEU A 342 -4.98 -0.18 -7.04
CA LEU A 342 -5.72 0.12 -8.26
C LEU A 342 -7.24 -0.08 -8.08
N ALA A 343 -7.66 -1.19 -7.46
CA ALA A 343 -9.07 -1.46 -7.19
C ALA A 343 -9.73 -0.46 -6.23
N LYS A 344 -8.96 0.09 -5.28
CA LYS A 344 -9.48 1.05 -4.28
C LYS A 344 -9.52 2.48 -4.79
N ILE A 345 -8.62 2.87 -5.71
CA ILE A 345 -8.58 4.23 -6.25
C ILE A 345 -9.55 4.47 -7.40
N GLU A 346 -10.08 3.44 -8.05
CA GLU A 346 -11.04 3.57 -9.15
C GLU A 346 -12.23 4.47 -8.78
N SER A 347 -12.87 4.22 -7.64
CA SER A 347 -14.02 5.02 -7.17
C SER A 347 -13.66 6.48 -6.86
N PRO A 348 -12.61 6.80 -6.10
CA PRO A 348 -12.09 8.17 -5.94
C PRO A 348 -11.82 8.90 -7.25
N LEU A 349 -11.11 8.27 -8.19
CA LEU A 349 -10.76 8.88 -9.47
C LEU A 349 -12.02 9.17 -10.31
N ASN A 350 -12.97 8.23 -10.35
CA ASN A 350 -14.27 8.40 -10.99
C ASN A 350 -15.02 9.60 -10.42
N HIS A 351 -15.03 9.75 -9.09
CA HIS A 351 -15.68 10.88 -8.42
C HIS A 351 -15.03 12.23 -8.77
N MET A 352 -13.70 12.29 -8.84
CA MET A 352 -12.97 13.51 -9.20
C MET A 352 -13.23 13.90 -10.65
N LEU A 353 -13.23 12.95 -11.60
CA LEU A 353 -13.59 13.20 -12.99
C LEU A 353 -15.03 13.72 -13.12
N ARG A 354 -15.96 13.12 -12.39
CA ARG A 354 -17.35 13.59 -12.35
C ARG A 354 -17.47 15.01 -11.84
N ASN A 355 -16.72 15.37 -10.79
CA ASN A 355 -16.70 16.73 -10.26
C ASN A 355 -16.09 17.72 -11.27
N ALA A 356 -15.04 17.36 -11.96
CA ALA A 356 -14.43 18.17 -13.02
C ALA A 356 -15.46 18.49 -14.12
N ILE A 357 -16.25 17.50 -14.54
CA ILE A 357 -17.26 17.68 -15.59
C ILE A 357 -18.47 18.46 -15.06
N ASP A 358 -19.07 18.07 -13.92
CA ASP A 358 -20.31 18.69 -13.40
C ASP A 358 -20.06 20.13 -12.95
N HIS A 359 -18.96 20.37 -12.22
CA HIS A 359 -18.69 21.63 -11.52
C HIS A 359 -17.56 22.45 -12.13
N GLY A 360 -16.49 21.79 -12.63
CA GLY A 360 -15.31 22.45 -13.19
C GLY A 360 -15.59 23.00 -14.58
N MET A 361 -16.06 22.19 -15.49
CA MET A 361 -16.26 22.56 -16.90
C MET A 361 -17.44 23.50 -17.12
N GLU A 362 -17.26 24.49 -17.95
CA GLU A 362 -18.30 25.38 -18.48
C GLU A 362 -18.94 24.76 -19.74
N GLY A 363 -20.14 25.26 -20.10
CA GLY A 363 -20.76 24.95 -21.38
C GLY A 363 -19.97 25.56 -22.56
N PRO A 364 -20.11 24.99 -23.79
CA PRO A 364 -19.32 25.46 -24.96
C PRO A 364 -19.41 26.98 -25.22
N TYR A 365 -20.60 27.53 -25.08
CA TYR A 365 -20.83 28.98 -25.26
C TYR A 365 -20.18 29.82 -24.15
N GLU A 366 -20.28 29.35 -22.88
CA GLU A 366 -19.67 30.04 -21.75
C GLU A 366 -18.14 30.06 -21.86
N ARG A 367 -17.56 28.96 -22.39
CA ARG A 367 -16.11 28.86 -22.64
C ARG A 367 -15.64 29.84 -23.68
N ILE A 368 -16.35 29.93 -24.82
CA ILE A 368 -16.06 30.89 -25.89
C ILE A 368 -16.15 32.35 -25.38
N ASP A 369 -17.19 32.66 -24.58
CA ASP A 369 -17.35 33.98 -23.97
C ASP A 369 -16.22 34.33 -23.01
N ALA A 370 -15.67 33.31 -22.32
CA ALA A 370 -14.49 33.43 -21.43
C ALA A 370 -13.15 33.45 -22.19
N GLY A 371 -13.16 33.36 -23.53
CA GLY A 371 -11.96 33.35 -24.38
C GLY A 371 -11.21 32.02 -24.41
N LYS A 372 -11.90 30.92 -24.05
CA LYS A 372 -11.38 29.52 -24.09
C LYS A 372 -11.88 28.80 -25.34
N GLU A 373 -11.25 27.68 -25.69
CA GLU A 373 -11.77 26.77 -26.72
C GLU A 373 -13.11 26.16 -26.29
N ALA A 374 -14.01 25.86 -27.24
CA ALA A 374 -15.30 25.26 -26.95
C ALA A 374 -15.15 23.88 -26.28
N LEU A 375 -14.15 23.12 -26.73
CA LEU A 375 -13.78 21.80 -26.17
C LEU A 375 -12.95 22.01 -24.90
N GLY A 376 -13.44 21.47 -23.77
CA GLY A 376 -12.71 21.46 -22.50
C GLY A 376 -11.82 20.23 -22.39
N THR A 377 -10.70 20.35 -21.71
CA THR A 377 -9.74 19.25 -21.52
C THR A 377 -9.60 18.88 -20.06
N ILE A 378 -9.76 17.58 -19.78
CA ILE A 378 -9.37 16.97 -18.52
C ILE A 378 -8.14 16.11 -18.79
N ARG A 379 -7.07 16.33 -18.04
CA ARG A 379 -5.86 15.52 -18.12
C ARG A 379 -5.70 14.69 -16.86
N MET A 380 -5.39 13.40 -17.04
CA MET A 380 -5.03 12.46 -15.98
C MET A 380 -3.63 11.91 -16.28
N GLU A 381 -2.72 12.08 -15.33
CA GLU A 381 -1.34 11.59 -15.47
C GLU A 381 -1.01 10.67 -14.30
N ALA A 382 -0.47 9.46 -14.59
CA ALA A 382 0.05 8.55 -13.58
C ALA A 382 1.53 8.29 -13.79
N ARG A 383 2.34 8.44 -12.74
CA ARG A 383 3.79 8.21 -12.79
C ARG A 383 4.38 7.81 -11.45
N HIS A 384 5.52 7.16 -11.47
CA HIS A 384 6.32 6.92 -10.27
C HIS A 384 7.21 8.14 -9.98
N ARG A 385 7.15 8.64 -8.75
CA ARG A 385 7.98 9.74 -8.30
C ARG A 385 8.50 9.46 -6.88
N ALA A 386 9.83 9.45 -6.71
CA ALA A 386 10.47 9.25 -5.40
C ALA A 386 9.97 7.99 -4.65
N GLY A 387 9.74 6.87 -5.36
CA GLY A 387 9.25 5.63 -4.74
C GLY A 387 7.76 5.64 -4.38
N MET A 388 6.99 6.61 -4.88
CA MET A 388 5.54 6.73 -4.68
C MET A 388 4.84 6.74 -6.04
N LEU A 389 3.59 6.29 -6.08
CA LEU A 389 2.69 6.50 -7.20
C LEU A 389 2.09 7.91 -7.09
N SER A 390 2.29 8.72 -8.10
CA SER A 390 1.72 10.07 -8.23
C SER A 390 0.66 10.04 -9.33
N ILE A 391 -0.58 10.40 -9.00
CA ILE A 391 -1.68 10.55 -9.95
C ILE A 391 -2.12 12.00 -9.90
N GLU A 392 -2.06 12.67 -11.03
CA GLU A 392 -2.50 14.06 -11.21
C GLU A 392 -3.76 14.08 -12.08
N ILE A 393 -4.80 14.77 -11.61
CA ILE A 393 -6.01 15.05 -12.38
C ILE A 393 -6.14 16.58 -12.46
N SER A 394 -6.20 17.11 -13.66
CA SER A 394 -6.34 18.54 -13.90
C SER A 394 -7.39 18.82 -14.97
N ASP A 395 -8.09 19.95 -14.84
CA ASP A 395 -9.03 20.48 -15.83
C ASP A 395 -8.72 21.93 -16.16
N ASP A 396 -9.15 22.37 -17.32
CA ASP A 396 -9.04 23.75 -17.81
C ASP A 396 -10.36 24.55 -17.62
N GLY A 397 -11.20 24.11 -16.69
CA GLY A 397 -12.51 24.68 -16.40
C GLY A 397 -12.45 26.03 -15.66
N ARG A 398 -13.56 26.39 -14.99
CA ARG A 398 -13.68 27.65 -14.25
C ARG A 398 -12.88 27.73 -12.97
N GLY A 399 -12.36 26.60 -12.47
CA GLY A 399 -11.73 26.50 -11.17
C GLY A 399 -12.72 26.66 -10.02
N VAL A 400 -12.19 26.80 -8.81
CA VAL A 400 -12.96 26.93 -7.57
C VAL A 400 -12.95 28.39 -7.12
N ASP A 401 -14.11 28.92 -6.78
CA ASP A 401 -14.29 30.25 -6.23
C ASP A 401 -13.91 30.27 -4.74
N LEU A 402 -12.70 30.69 -4.43
CA LEU A 402 -12.17 30.75 -3.08
C LEU A 402 -12.94 31.67 -2.15
N GLU A 403 -13.55 32.75 -2.69
CA GLU A 403 -14.35 33.66 -1.89
C GLU A 403 -15.65 33.01 -1.42
N LYS A 404 -16.28 32.16 -2.25
CA LYS A 404 -17.44 31.38 -1.84
C LYS A 404 -17.09 30.36 -0.77
N ILE A 405 -15.92 29.71 -0.84
CA ILE A 405 -15.44 28.84 0.24
C ILE A 405 -15.30 29.66 1.52
N ARG A 406 -14.61 30.80 1.46
CA ARG A 406 -14.38 31.68 2.62
C ARG A 406 -15.69 32.12 3.27
N GLN A 407 -16.67 32.53 2.48
CA GLN A 407 -18.00 32.89 2.97
C GLN A 407 -18.69 31.70 3.64
N SER A 408 -18.69 30.51 3.02
CA SER A 408 -19.28 29.30 3.56
C SER A 408 -18.65 28.88 4.89
N VAL A 409 -17.32 29.03 5.04
CA VAL A 409 -16.58 28.74 6.28
C VAL A 409 -17.02 29.69 7.41
N ILE A 410 -17.25 30.98 7.11
CA ILE A 410 -17.73 31.96 8.08
C ILE A 410 -19.20 31.71 8.45
N GLU A 411 -20.07 31.47 7.48
CA GLU A 411 -21.50 31.21 7.68
C GLU A 411 -21.75 29.96 8.51
N ARG A 412 -20.96 28.91 8.27
CA ARG A 412 -21.01 27.67 9.04
C ARG A 412 -20.28 27.73 10.38
N LYS A 413 -19.73 28.91 10.74
CA LYS A 413 -19.00 29.17 12.01
C LYS A 413 -17.77 28.28 12.20
N MET A 414 -17.14 27.86 11.13
CA MET A 414 -15.91 27.03 11.18
C MET A 414 -14.66 27.87 11.47
N ALA A 415 -14.66 29.13 11.05
CA ALA A 415 -13.64 30.11 11.39
C ALA A 415 -14.23 31.51 11.63
N SER A 416 -13.57 32.33 12.42
CA SER A 416 -13.93 33.74 12.56
C SER A 416 -13.62 34.51 11.28
N PRO A 417 -14.32 35.65 10.98
CA PRO A 417 -14.03 36.44 9.78
C PRO A 417 -12.56 36.87 9.65
N ALA A 418 -11.92 37.22 10.75
CA ALA A 418 -10.51 37.61 10.77
C ALA A 418 -9.59 36.41 10.43
N MET A 419 -9.89 35.24 10.97
CA MET A 419 -9.16 34.00 10.71
C MET A 419 -9.37 33.55 9.25
N ALA A 420 -10.61 33.56 8.75
CA ALA A 420 -10.93 33.20 7.37
C ALA A 420 -10.24 34.12 6.34
N ALA A 421 -10.04 35.40 6.66
CA ALA A 421 -9.29 36.34 5.82
C ALA A 421 -7.78 36.06 5.76
N ALA A 422 -7.23 35.46 6.81
CA ALA A 422 -5.80 35.11 6.89
C ALA A 422 -5.46 33.75 6.27
N LEU A 423 -6.45 32.91 5.92
CA LEU A 423 -6.23 31.62 5.30
C LEU A 423 -5.66 31.73 3.89
N SER A 424 -4.64 30.96 3.59
CA SER A 424 -4.09 30.81 2.26
C SER A 424 -5.04 30.08 1.30
N PRO A 425 -4.89 30.21 -0.03
CA PRO A 425 -5.68 29.48 -1.00
C PRO A 425 -5.68 27.97 -0.78
N GLY A 426 -4.53 27.38 -0.44
CA GLY A 426 -4.42 25.94 -0.14
C GLY A 426 -5.22 25.53 1.09
N GLU A 427 -5.13 26.30 2.19
CA GLU A 427 -5.90 26.03 3.42
C GLU A 427 -7.41 26.17 3.19
N LEU A 428 -7.85 27.10 2.34
CA LEU A 428 -9.26 27.21 1.97
C LEU A 428 -9.75 25.99 1.19
N LEU A 429 -8.93 25.43 0.28
CA LEU A 429 -9.29 24.25 -0.48
C LEU A 429 -9.36 22.98 0.41
N GLU A 430 -8.63 22.92 1.53
CA GLU A 430 -8.71 21.80 2.47
C GLU A 430 -10.11 21.66 3.12
N PHE A 431 -10.87 22.75 3.23
CA PHE A 431 -12.27 22.67 3.72
C PHE A 431 -13.18 21.83 2.83
N LEU A 432 -12.84 21.65 1.54
CA LEU A 432 -13.59 20.79 0.62
C LEU A 432 -13.54 19.31 1.01
N PHE A 433 -12.56 18.90 1.85
CA PHE A 433 -12.44 17.55 2.37
C PHE A 433 -13.26 17.29 3.64
N LEU A 434 -13.90 18.33 4.21
CA LEU A 434 -14.69 18.14 5.42
C LEU A 434 -16.05 17.50 5.10
N PRO A 435 -16.52 16.55 5.94
CA PRO A 435 -17.80 15.91 5.74
C PRO A 435 -18.95 16.92 5.60
N ALA A 436 -19.81 16.69 4.62
CA ALA A 436 -20.95 17.55 4.30
C ALA A 436 -20.61 19.01 3.91
N PHE A 437 -19.35 19.32 3.62
CA PHE A 437 -18.96 20.62 3.06
C PHE A 437 -19.19 20.61 1.54
N SER A 438 -20.35 21.11 1.10
CA SER A 438 -20.70 21.30 -0.31
C SER A 438 -21.10 22.75 -0.53
N LEU A 439 -20.70 23.30 -1.66
CA LEU A 439 -21.06 24.66 -2.09
C LEU A 439 -22.48 24.74 -2.70
N LYS A 440 -23.17 23.58 -2.85
CA LYS A 440 -24.55 23.52 -3.35
C LYS A 440 -25.57 23.57 -2.21
N GLU A 441 -26.59 24.44 -2.33
CA GLU A 441 -27.72 24.56 -1.38
C GLU A 441 -28.72 23.39 -1.45
N LYS A 442 -28.73 22.59 -2.51
CA LYS A 442 -29.61 21.42 -2.69
C LYS A 442 -28.84 20.24 -3.26
N ALA A 443 -28.86 19.13 -2.54
CA ALA A 443 -28.43 17.85 -3.07
C ALA A 443 -29.34 17.42 -4.24
N ASN A 444 -28.85 17.45 -5.46
CA ASN A 444 -29.59 16.94 -6.60
C ASN A 444 -29.68 15.40 -6.50
N GLN A 445 -30.87 14.85 -6.78
CA GLN A 445 -31.21 13.42 -6.74
C GLN A 445 -30.36 12.53 -7.69
N LEU A 446 -29.52 13.10 -8.56
CA LEU A 446 -28.61 12.40 -9.47
C LEU A 446 -27.31 11.91 -8.77
N SER A 447 -26.93 12.47 -7.61
CA SER A 447 -25.80 11.99 -6.80
C SER A 447 -26.33 11.14 -5.64
N GLY A 448 -26.78 9.94 -5.95
CA GLY A 448 -27.62 9.08 -5.12
C GLY A 448 -27.04 8.56 -3.80
N ARG A 449 -25.95 9.12 -3.24
CA ARG A 449 -25.39 8.74 -1.93
C ARG A 449 -24.58 9.84 -1.22
N GLY A 450 -24.68 11.15 -1.57
CA GLY A 450 -23.95 12.20 -0.84
C GLY A 450 -22.42 12.00 -0.83
N VAL A 451 -21.87 11.46 -1.90
CA VAL A 451 -20.42 11.19 -2.03
C VAL A 451 -19.74 12.51 -2.37
N GLY A 452 -18.90 13.01 -1.48
CA GLY A 452 -18.12 14.23 -1.62
C GLY A 452 -16.61 13.97 -1.74
N LEU A 453 -15.83 15.04 -1.84
CA LEU A 453 -14.37 14.97 -1.77
C LEU A 453 -13.85 14.44 -0.42
N ASP A 454 -14.66 14.47 0.63
CA ASP A 454 -14.40 13.83 1.93
C ASP A 454 -14.15 12.33 1.80
N ILE A 455 -14.96 11.62 1.01
CA ILE A 455 -14.77 10.17 0.77
C ILE A 455 -13.51 9.91 -0.05
N VAL A 456 -13.21 10.76 -1.05
CA VAL A 456 -11.94 10.66 -1.80
C VAL A 456 -10.75 10.79 -0.85
N HIS A 457 -10.76 11.82 0.00
CA HIS A 457 -9.70 12.07 0.97
C HIS A 457 -9.55 10.91 1.95
N GLU A 458 -10.66 10.42 2.51
CA GLU A 458 -10.64 9.31 3.46
C GLU A 458 -10.14 8.00 2.82
N THR A 459 -10.60 7.68 1.59
CA THR A 459 -10.14 6.48 0.88
C THR A 459 -8.64 6.53 0.60
N ILE A 460 -8.13 7.68 0.12
CA ILE A 460 -6.69 7.83 -0.15
C ILE A 460 -5.88 7.79 1.15
N ARG A 461 -6.41 8.37 2.23
CA ARG A 461 -5.77 8.35 3.56
C ARG A 461 -5.67 6.94 4.13
N GLN A 462 -6.70 6.10 3.94
CA GLN A 462 -6.69 4.69 4.33
C GLN A 462 -5.64 3.88 3.56
N GLN A 463 -5.24 4.35 2.38
CA GLN A 463 -4.13 3.76 1.60
C GLN A 463 -2.76 4.41 1.94
N ASN A 464 -2.63 5.09 3.08
CA ASN A 464 -1.43 5.84 3.46
C ASN A 464 -0.99 6.88 2.41
N GLY A 465 -1.93 7.37 1.61
CA GLY A 465 -1.73 8.39 0.61
C GLY A 465 -2.06 9.81 1.09
N THR A 466 -1.80 10.77 0.21
CA THR A 466 -2.15 12.18 0.42
C THR A 466 -2.81 12.75 -0.83
N VAL A 467 -3.73 13.70 -0.63
CA VAL A 467 -4.34 14.47 -1.71
C VAL A 467 -4.03 15.94 -1.49
N ARG A 468 -3.59 16.62 -2.53
CA ARG A 468 -3.41 18.09 -2.57
C ARG A 468 -4.27 18.67 -3.65
N LEU A 469 -4.93 19.78 -3.37
CA LEU A 469 -5.77 20.50 -4.30
C LEU A 469 -5.13 21.86 -4.61
N GLU A 470 -5.14 22.22 -5.88
CA GLU A 470 -4.74 23.53 -6.37
C GLU A 470 -5.84 24.04 -7.31
N SER A 471 -6.13 25.32 -7.28
CA SER A 471 -7.12 25.92 -8.18
C SER A 471 -6.77 27.37 -8.47
N GLU A 472 -6.87 27.75 -9.75
CA GLU A 472 -6.81 29.13 -10.20
C GLU A 472 -8.16 29.50 -10.84
N PRO A 473 -8.88 30.50 -10.30
CA PRO A 473 -10.14 30.94 -10.88
C PRO A 473 -10.01 31.31 -12.37
N GLY A 474 -10.85 30.71 -13.20
CA GLY A 474 -10.85 30.89 -14.65
C GLY A 474 -9.81 30.05 -15.41
N ARG A 475 -8.89 29.37 -14.74
CA ARG A 475 -7.83 28.55 -15.38
C ARG A 475 -7.97 27.06 -15.11
N GLY A 476 -8.73 26.67 -14.09
CA GLY A 476 -9.02 25.28 -13.81
C GLY A 476 -8.69 24.83 -12.40
N PHE A 477 -8.76 23.52 -12.22
CA PHE A 477 -8.53 22.82 -10.96
C PHE A 477 -7.53 21.68 -11.17
N ARG A 478 -6.70 21.45 -10.17
CA ARG A 478 -5.72 20.35 -10.14
C ARG A 478 -5.80 19.63 -8.81
N ALA A 479 -5.78 18.32 -8.87
CA ALA A 479 -5.66 17.44 -7.71
C ALA A 479 -4.46 16.51 -7.90
N LEU A 480 -3.56 16.50 -6.93
CA LEU A 480 -2.39 15.64 -6.88
C LEU A 480 -2.60 14.59 -5.79
N ILE A 481 -2.72 13.34 -6.19
CA ILE A 481 -2.80 12.17 -5.31
C ILE A 481 -1.43 11.52 -5.26
N THR A 482 -0.94 11.23 -4.06
CA THR A 482 0.32 10.50 -3.86
C THR A 482 0.04 9.28 -3.00
N LEU A 483 0.44 8.10 -3.47
CA LEU A 483 0.19 6.81 -2.82
C LEU A 483 1.51 6.01 -2.72
N PRO A 484 1.70 5.14 -1.73
CA PRO A 484 2.80 4.19 -1.75
C PRO A 484 2.64 3.23 -2.93
N LEU A 485 3.75 2.67 -3.44
CA LEU A 485 3.70 1.74 -4.58
C LEU A 485 2.99 0.44 -4.24
N THR A 486 3.04 0.01 -2.99
CA THR A 486 2.37 -1.19 -2.49
C THR A 486 1.82 -0.94 -1.08
N GLN A 487 0.78 -1.66 -0.69
CA GLN A 487 0.29 -1.67 0.69
C GLN A 487 1.18 -2.51 1.62
N SER A 488 1.98 -3.39 1.03
CA SER A 488 2.78 -4.37 1.76
C SER A 488 4.15 -3.84 2.18
N ILE A 489 4.58 -2.67 1.67
CA ILE A 489 5.84 -2.05 2.09
C ILE A 489 5.57 -0.59 2.46
N VAL A 490 5.87 -0.24 3.72
CA VAL A 490 5.73 1.11 4.26
C VAL A 490 7.12 1.64 4.63
N ARG A 491 7.46 2.83 4.12
CA ARG A 491 8.63 3.57 4.62
C ARG A 491 8.27 4.18 5.96
N ALA A 492 9.02 3.85 6.99
CA ALA A 492 8.76 4.30 8.35
C ALA A 492 10.02 4.80 9.04
N LEU A 493 9.85 5.74 9.94
CA LEU A 493 10.87 6.16 10.91
C LEU A 493 10.79 5.20 12.10
N VAL A 494 11.87 4.47 12.36
CA VAL A 494 11.98 3.57 13.51
C VAL A 494 12.49 4.34 14.71
N VAL A 495 11.78 4.25 15.81
CA VAL A 495 12.06 4.93 17.08
C VAL A 495 12.02 3.94 18.24
N ASP A 496 12.80 4.21 19.27
CA ASP A 496 12.74 3.47 20.53
C ASP A 496 11.86 4.20 21.53
N VAL A 497 10.94 3.48 22.16
CA VAL A 497 10.06 3.97 23.22
C VAL A 497 10.06 2.94 24.35
N HIS A 498 10.52 3.30 25.51
CA HIS A 498 10.61 2.43 26.70
C HIS A 498 11.42 1.14 26.45
N GLY A 499 12.45 1.24 25.59
CA GLY A 499 13.33 0.11 25.23
C GLY A 499 12.79 -0.77 24.09
N GLU A 500 11.60 -0.49 23.57
CA GLU A 500 10.95 -1.23 22.47
C GLU A 500 10.94 -0.43 21.19
N ALA A 501 11.07 -1.12 20.04
CA ALA A 501 11.02 -0.49 18.72
C ALA A 501 9.57 -0.24 18.25
N TYR A 502 9.33 0.95 17.74
CA TYR A 502 8.09 1.35 17.08
C TYR A 502 8.39 2.01 15.74
N ALA A 503 7.48 1.89 14.78
CA ALA A 503 7.64 2.46 13.46
C ALA A 503 6.54 3.51 13.19
N ILE A 504 6.93 4.71 12.77
CA ILE A 504 6.04 5.80 12.41
C ILE A 504 6.09 5.96 10.89
N PRO A 505 4.98 5.79 10.14
CA PRO A 505 4.98 6.00 8.69
C PRO A 505 5.53 7.38 8.31
N ILE A 506 6.55 7.44 7.44
CA ILE A 506 7.28 8.68 7.13
C ILE A 506 6.38 9.77 6.55
N VAL A 507 5.31 9.39 5.86
CA VAL A 507 4.30 10.31 5.28
C VAL A 507 3.51 11.07 6.35
N LYS A 508 3.57 10.62 7.62
CA LYS A 508 2.90 11.23 8.78
C LYS A 508 3.88 12.00 9.68
N VAL A 509 5.18 11.92 9.42
CA VAL A 509 6.22 12.66 10.12
C VAL A 509 6.42 13.99 9.42
N GLU A 510 6.28 15.09 10.16
CA GLU A 510 6.51 16.44 9.64
C GLU A 510 7.99 16.82 9.73
N SER A 511 8.59 16.58 10.90
CA SER A 511 10.00 16.82 11.12
C SER A 511 10.54 16.00 12.31
N VAL A 512 11.86 15.86 12.32
CA VAL A 512 12.59 15.21 13.41
C VAL A 512 13.58 16.22 13.97
N VAL A 513 13.52 16.50 15.27
CA VAL A 513 14.35 17.51 15.93
C VAL A 513 14.89 17.00 17.26
N ARG A 514 15.97 17.58 17.73
CA ARG A 514 16.45 17.43 19.11
C ARG A 514 16.14 18.70 19.87
N VAL A 515 15.47 18.58 21.00
CA VAL A 515 15.02 19.71 21.82
C VAL A 515 15.77 19.71 23.12
N PRO A 516 16.58 20.75 23.40
CA PRO A 516 17.24 20.91 24.72
C PRO A 516 16.16 21.02 25.80
N GLN A 517 16.37 20.36 26.95
CA GLN A 517 15.43 20.49 28.09
C GLN A 517 15.19 21.94 28.51
N ALA A 518 16.20 22.80 28.37
CA ALA A 518 16.10 24.23 28.67
C ALA A 518 15.13 25.01 27.74
N ALA A 519 14.80 24.48 26.58
CA ALA A 519 13.88 25.11 25.63
C ALA A 519 12.41 24.66 25.82
N ILE A 520 12.16 23.81 26.83
CA ILE A 520 10.80 23.31 27.13
C ILE A 520 10.14 24.26 28.13
N HIS A 521 9.01 24.77 27.76
CA HIS A 521 8.17 25.63 28.59
C HIS A 521 6.95 24.87 29.09
N THR A 522 6.49 25.23 30.30
CA THR A 522 5.28 24.65 30.90
C THR A 522 4.25 25.73 31.13
N LEU A 523 3.03 25.55 30.61
CA LEU A 523 1.89 26.42 30.87
C LEU A 523 0.66 25.54 31.18
N GLU A 524 -0.01 25.81 32.29
CA GLU A 524 -1.21 25.06 32.74
C GLU A 524 -1.00 23.53 32.73
N ASN A 525 0.14 23.07 33.19
CA ASN A 525 0.55 21.64 33.20
C ASN A 525 0.77 21.01 31.81
N LYS A 526 0.78 21.79 30.73
CA LYS A 526 1.09 21.35 29.37
C LYS A 526 2.50 21.81 29.01
N GLN A 527 3.31 20.89 28.49
CA GLN A 527 4.65 21.21 28.04
C GLN A 527 4.64 21.54 26.54
N PHE A 528 5.42 22.54 26.14
CA PHE A 528 5.56 22.96 24.76
C PHE A 528 6.95 23.54 24.50
N PHE A 529 7.33 23.58 23.24
CA PHE A 529 8.52 24.28 22.79
C PHE A 529 8.23 25.03 21.47
N GLU A 530 9.09 25.98 21.13
CA GLU A 530 8.95 26.78 19.94
C GLU A 530 9.74 26.15 18.77
N LEU A 531 9.07 25.89 17.63
CA LEU A 531 9.66 25.43 16.39
C LEU A 531 9.22 26.34 15.25
N LYS A 532 10.17 27.01 14.59
CA LYS A 532 9.90 27.93 13.47
C LYS A 532 8.87 29.05 13.75
N GLY A 533 8.75 29.49 15.00
CA GLY A 533 7.78 30.51 15.42
C GLY A 533 6.41 29.98 15.82
N GLU A 534 6.22 28.67 15.82
CA GLU A 534 4.99 28.00 16.29
C GLU A 534 5.23 27.26 17.61
N HIS A 535 4.24 27.32 18.51
CA HIS A 535 4.28 26.57 19.77
C HIS A 535 3.71 25.18 19.57
N LEU A 536 4.56 24.14 19.68
CA LEU A 536 4.18 22.74 19.55
C LEU A 536 4.04 22.09 20.93
N GLY A 537 2.89 21.44 21.17
CA GLY A 537 2.66 20.65 22.39
C GLY A 537 3.61 19.44 22.42
N LEU A 538 4.29 19.25 23.54
CA LEU A 538 5.25 18.17 23.77
C LEU A 538 4.60 17.06 24.59
N VAL A 539 4.66 15.82 24.11
CA VAL A 539 4.04 14.65 24.73
C VAL A 539 5.02 13.47 24.72
N SER A 540 5.09 12.71 25.81
CA SER A 540 5.89 11.49 25.84
C SER A 540 5.23 10.35 25.07
N ALA A 541 5.95 9.70 24.15
CA ALA A 541 5.47 8.51 23.45
C ALA A 541 5.12 7.38 24.41
N ALA A 542 5.94 7.17 25.46
CA ALA A 542 5.70 6.16 26.47
C ALA A 542 4.39 6.38 27.23
N GLN A 543 4.01 7.63 27.50
CA GLN A 543 2.74 7.95 28.16
C GLN A 543 1.53 7.71 27.24
N VAL A 544 1.65 8.10 25.95
CA VAL A 544 0.55 7.91 24.98
C VAL A 544 0.28 6.43 24.72
N LEU A 545 1.36 5.63 24.64
CA LEU A 545 1.30 4.19 24.44
C LEU A 545 1.07 3.40 25.74
N GLU A 546 0.81 4.09 26.85
CA GLU A 546 0.55 3.48 28.19
C GLU A 546 1.67 2.55 28.69
N LEU A 547 2.95 2.81 28.27
CA LEU A 547 4.13 2.02 28.63
C LEU A 547 4.78 2.43 29.95
N GLY A 548 4.22 3.43 30.65
CA GLY A 548 4.74 3.95 31.90
C GLY A 548 5.45 5.29 31.77
N GLU A 549 6.22 5.68 32.80
CA GLU A 549 6.91 6.96 32.81
C GLU A 549 8.20 6.90 31.98
N ALA A 550 8.42 7.92 31.15
CA ALA A 550 9.64 8.04 30.35
C ALA A 550 10.88 8.26 31.24
N ALA A 551 11.87 7.38 31.13
CA ALA A 551 13.13 7.46 31.87
C ALA A 551 14.18 8.37 31.20
N ASN A 552 13.80 9.32 30.35
CA ASN A 552 14.73 10.05 29.50
C ASN A 552 15.41 11.21 30.29
N GLN A 553 16.67 10.99 30.71
CA GLN A 553 17.52 11.97 31.43
C GLN A 553 18.51 12.69 30.47
N ALA A 554 18.32 12.61 29.16
CA ALA A 554 19.22 13.24 28.20
C ALA A 554 19.06 14.77 28.21
N GLU A 555 20.17 15.51 28.11
CA GLU A 555 20.17 16.98 28.00
C GLU A 555 19.39 17.44 26.74
N ASP A 556 19.45 16.65 25.66
CA ASP A 556 18.73 16.88 24.41
C ASP A 556 17.74 15.72 24.15
N LEU A 557 16.45 16.02 24.12
CA LEU A 557 15.40 15.05 23.87
C LEU A 557 15.18 14.82 22.36
N PRO A 558 15.23 13.57 21.87
CA PRO A 558 14.84 13.27 20.51
C PRO A 558 13.31 13.37 20.39
N VAL A 559 12.86 14.15 19.41
CA VAL A 559 11.45 14.49 19.22
C VAL A 559 11.05 14.27 17.77
N VAL A 560 9.94 13.60 17.56
CA VAL A 560 9.31 13.41 16.27
C VAL A 560 8.04 14.24 16.20
N VAL A 561 7.97 15.19 15.27
CA VAL A 561 6.76 16.00 15.05
C VAL A 561 5.83 15.23 14.13
N ILE A 562 4.64 14.93 14.63
CA ILE A 562 3.58 14.20 13.93
C ILE A 562 2.33 15.07 13.79
N GLY A 563 1.53 14.85 12.75
CA GLY A 563 0.33 15.63 12.47
C GLY A 563 0.58 16.68 11.38
N ARG A 564 -0.30 17.68 11.27
CA ARG A 564 -0.19 18.80 10.32
C ARG A 564 -0.84 20.06 10.88
N GLY A 565 -0.16 21.19 10.74
CA GLY A 565 -0.67 22.50 11.10
C GLY A 565 -1.05 22.59 12.58
N LYS A 566 -2.27 23.03 12.92
CA LYS A 566 -2.73 23.21 14.31
C LYS A 566 -2.92 21.93 15.11
N GLN A 567 -2.93 20.77 14.47
CA GLN A 567 -3.03 19.45 15.11
C GLN A 567 -1.69 18.71 15.04
N SER A 568 -0.57 19.45 15.10
CA SER A 568 0.76 18.87 15.19
C SER A 568 1.19 18.76 16.64
N TYR A 569 1.73 17.60 17.00
CA TYR A 569 2.29 17.32 18.33
C TYR A 569 3.72 16.84 18.20
N ALA A 570 4.52 17.16 19.19
CA ALA A 570 5.90 16.78 19.33
C ALA A 570 5.99 15.55 20.24
N LEU A 571 6.22 14.38 19.67
CA LEU A 571 6.31 13.11 20.37
C LEU A 571 7.75 12.86 20.83
N VAL A 572 8.00 12.85 22.14
CA VAL A 572 9.30 12.53 22.72
C VAL A 572 9.50 11.02 22.71
N VAL A 573 10.62 10.57 22.16
CA VAL A 573 11.04 9.17 22.08
C VAL A 573 12.39 8.98 22.77
N ASP A 574 12.79 7.74 23.07
CA ASP A 574 14.07 7.47 23.74
C ASP A 574 15.24 7.59 22.77
N ALA A 575 15.10 7.03 21.56
CA ALA A 575 16.07 7.12 20.47
C ALA A 575 15.39 7.08 19.09
N ILE A 576 16.13 7.50 18.08
CA ILE A 576 15.71 7.40 16.68
C ILE A 576 16.73 6.52 15.97
N ARG A 577 16.28 5.33 15.52
CA ARG A 577 17.14 4.38 14.79
C ARG A 577 17.36 4.79 13.34
N GLY A 578 16.36 5.44 12.71
CA GLY A 578 16.44 5.90 11.32
C GLY A 578 15.25 5.50 10.49
N GLU A 579 15.35 5.71 9.17
CA GLU A 579 14.31 5.36 8.20
C GLU A 579 14.56 3.97 7.65
N GLN A 580 13.50 3.14 7.60
CA GLN A 580 13.52 1.79 7.01
C GLN A 580 12.28 1.53 6.17
N SER A 581 12.41 0.62 5.18
CA SER A 581 11.29 0.10 4.39
C SER A 581 10.82 -1.22 4.98
N LEU A 582 9.65 -1.22 5.57
CA LEU A 582 9.11 -2.33 6.35
C LEU A 582 8.06 -3.10 5.56
N ALA A 583 8.18 -4.43 5.51
CA ALA A 583 7.16 -5.30 4.98
C ALA A 583 6.02 -5.43 6.01
N VAL A 584 4.89 -4.84 5.70
CA VAL A 584 3.72 -4.75 6.59
C VAL A 584 2.99 -6.07 6.65
N GLN A 585 2.75 -6.55 7.85
CA GLN A 585 1.85 -7.66 8.13
C GLN A 585 0.58 -7.11 8.81
N ALA A 586 -0.57 -7.42 8.22
CA ALA A 586 -1.83 -7.01 8.81
C ALA A 586 -2.00 -7.70 10.18
N ILE A 587 -2.52 -6.93 11.14
CA ILE A 587 -2.93 -7.49 12.42
C ILE A 587 -4.12 -8.42 12.19
N ASP A 588 -4.11 -9.59 12.83
CA ASP A 588 -5.20 -10.53 12.69
C ASP A 588 -6.54 -9.87 13.10
N PRO A 589 -7.60 -9.97 12.27
CA PRO A 589 -8.90 -9.36 12.55
C PRO A 589 -9.51 -9.74 13.90
N ILE A 590 -9.05 -10.80 14.52
CA ILE A 590 -9.50 -11.27 15.83
C ILE A 590 -9.20 -10.30 16.97
N PHE A 591 -8.08 -9.57 16.87
CA PHE A 591 -7.74 -8.52 17.86
C PHE A 591 -8.61 -7.27 17.76
N GLY A 592 -9.51 -7.22 16.76
CA GLY A 592 -10.29 -6.02 16.50
C GLY A 592 -9.41 -4.83 16.09
N LYS A 593 -9.89 -3.60 16.31
CA LYS A 593 -9.09 -2.40 16.12
C LYS A 593 -8.24 -2.16 17.36
N MET A 594 -6.92 -2.36 17.24
CA MET A 594 -5.99 -1.99 18.28
C MET A 594 -5.82 -0.49 18.35
N ARG A 595 -5.78 0.03 19.56
CA ARG A 595 -5.57 1.45 19.81
C ARG A 595 -4.14 1.84 19.44
N ASP A 596 -3.98 2.93 18.70
CA ASP A 596 -2.68 3.53 18.32
C ASP A 596 -1.78 2.66 17.43
N ILE A 597 -2.22 1.44 17.01
CA ILE A 597 -1.44 0.50 16.20
C ILE A 597 -2.20 0.15 14.92
N SER A 598 -1.50 0.20 13.77
CA SER A 598 -2.08 -0.11 12.45
C SER A 598 -1.66 -1.48 11.91
N ALA A 599 -0.45 -1.93 12.21
CA ALA A 599 0.13 -3.16 11.66
C ALA A 599 1.38 -3.57 12.43
N ALA A 600 1.92 -4.75 12.12
CA ALA A 600 3.23 -5.21 12.56
C ALA A 600 4.18 -5.36 11.36
N ALA A 601 5.48 -5.37 11.63
CA ALA A 601 6.52 -5.64 10.63
C ALA A 601 7.75 -6.24 11.31
N LEU A 602 8.73 -6.66 10.50
CA LEU A 602 10.06 -7.03 10.97
C LEU A 602 11.08 -6.00 10.50
N LEU A 603 11.97 -5.59 11.38
CA LEU A 603 13.13 -4.78 11.06
C LEU A 603 14.18 -5.61 10.31
N ASP A 604 15.17 -4.95 9.74
CA ASP A 604 16.25 -5.62 8.99
C ASP A 604 17.10 -6.58 9.84
N ASP A 605 17.15 -6.39 11.15
CA ASP A 605 17.82 -7.27 12.12
C ASP A 605 16.94 -8.42 12.62
N GLY A 606 15.68 -8.50 12.16
CA GLY A 606 14.69 -9.51 12.55
C GLY A 606 13.92 -9.16 13.82
N GLU A 607 14.19 -8.00 14.44
CA GLU A 607 13.42 -7.51 15.59
C GLU A 607 11.99 -7.17 15.14
N PRO A 608 10.93 -7.66 15.80
CA PRO A 608 9.56 -7.28 15.48
C PRO A 608 9.30 -5.83 15.87
N VAL A 609 8.54 -5.11 15.03
CA VAL A 609 8.17 -3.72 15.24
C VAL A 609 6.69 -3.50 14.97
N LEU A 610 6.03 -2.73 15.84
CA LEU A 610 4.66 -2.29 15.63
C LEU A 610 4.62 -0.96 14.90
N ILE A 611 3.77 -0.87 13.89
CA ILE A 611 3.56 0.36 13.10
C ILE A 611 2.43 1.15 13.74
N LEU A 612 2.73 2.40 14.12
CA LEU A 612 1.78 3.27 14.78
C LEU A 612 0.73 3.82 13.83
N ASP A 613 -0.52 3.89 14.29
CA ASP A 613 -1.61 4.62 13.65
C ASP A 613 -1.60 6.08 14.12
N VAL A 614 -0.94 6.96 13.37
CA VAL A 614 -0.77 8.37 13.75
C VAL A 614 -2.11 9.10 13.94
N PRO A 615 -3.14 8.94 13.09
CA PRO A 615 -4.47 9.48 13.36
C PRO A 615 -5.07 9.08 14.71
N ASP A 616 -4.98 7.81 15.06
CA ASP A 616 -5.48 7.27 16.32
C ASP A 616 -4.65 7.81 17.50
N LEU A 617 -3.33 7.84 17.31
CA LEU A 617 -2.37 8.40 18.28
C LEU A 617 -2.67 9.89 18.60
N LEU A 618 -3.02 10.70 17.59
CA LEU A 618 -3.42 12.09 17.78
C LEU A 618 -4.69 12.22 18.63
N LEU A 619 -5.68 11.33 18.42
CA LEU A 619 -6.89 11.27 19.24
C LEU A 619 -6.57 10.87 20.70
N SER A 620 -5.65 9.93 20.89
CA SER A 620 -5.17 9.52 22.21
C SER A 620 -4.45 10.67 22.93
N ILE A 621 -3.63 11.44 22.22
CA ILE A 621 -2.96 12.65 22.75
C ILE A 621 -4.01 13.69 23.17
N ASP A 622 -4.99 13.99 22.32
CA ASP A 622 -6.04 14.96 22.61
C ASP A 622 -6.83 14.55 23.86
N LYS A 623 -7.14 13.27 24.01
CA LYS A 623 -7.84 12.73 25.17
C LYS A 623 -7.01 12.91 26.45
N LEU A 624 -5.73 12.55 26.44
CA LEU A 624 -4.81 12.74 27.57
C LEU A 624 -4.67 14.21 27.98
N LEU A 625 -4.66 15.13 27.00
CA LEU A 625 -4.59 16.57 27.23
C LEU A 625 -5.86 17.13 27.89
N HIS A 626 -7.03 16.55 27.59
CA HIS A 626 -8.32 16.97 28.18
C HIS A 626 -8.56 16.38 29.57
N GLU A 627 -8.10 15.16 29.82
CA GLU A 627 -8.26 14.45 31.09
C GLU A 627 -7.22 14.88 32.14
N GLY A 628 -6.22 15.70 31.78
CA GLY A 628 -5.19 16.21 32.70
C GLY A 628 -4.16 15.14 33.13
N GLY A 629 -4.10 14.03 32.41
CA GLY A 629 -3.25 12.86 32.75
C GLY A 629 -1.77 12.95 32.33
N LEU A 630 -1.32 14.09 31.80
CA LEU A 630 0.07 14.25 31.40
C LEU A 630 0.98 14.50 32.61
N HIS A 631 1.91 13.57 32.83
CA HIS A 631 2.99 13.74 33.78
C HIS A 631 4.14 14.56 33.16
N GLN A 632 4.75 15.42 33.96
CA GLN A 632 5.88 16.27 33.53
C GLN A 632 7.10 15.40 33.23
N LEU A 633 7.77 15.63 32.09
CA LEU A 633 8.99 14.93 31.65
C LEU A 633 10.22 15.14 32.54
N ALA A 634 10.15 15.93 33.60
CA ALA A 634 11.28 16.43 34.35
C ALA A 634 11.23 16.17 35.85
N GLN A 635 10.77 15.02 36.36
CA GLN A 635 11.03 14.62 37.75
C GLN A 635 10.89 13.10 37.95
N ALA A 636 11.92 12.34 37.57
CA ALA A 636 12.02 10.95 37.99
C ALA A 636 12.86 10.87 39.27
N GLY A 637 12.19 10.84 40.43
CA GLY A 637 12.79 10.39 41.68
C GLY A 637 13.08 8.88 41.61
N HIS A 638 14.17 8.45 42.22
CA HIS A 638 14.58 7.05 42.33
C HIS A 638 13.45 6.19 42.96
N ALA A 639 12.68 5.49 42.09
CA ALA A 639 11.86 4.39 42.54
C ALA A 639 12.68 3.10 42.41
N GLU A 640 12.92 2.41 43.52
CA GLU A 640 13.50 1.07 43.56
C GLU A 640 12.70 0.15 42.57
N ARG A 641 13.39 -0.40 41.58
CA ARG A 641 12.82 -1.40 40.65
C ARG A 641 12.42 -2.64 41.45
N ARG A 642 11.14 -2.80 41.76
CA ARG A 642 10.59 -4.08 42.21
C ARG A 642 10.62 -5.07 41.04
N LYS A 643 10.99 -6.34 41.33
CA LYS A 643 11.11 -7.41 40.32
C LYS A 643 9.75 -7.65 39.70
N ALA A 644 9.59 -7.44 38.40
CA ALA A 644 8.38 -7.76 37.67
C ALA A 644 8.28 -9.28 37.47
N LYS A 645 7.04 -9.82 37.40
CA LYS A 645 6.80 -11.23 37.05
C LYS A 645 7.10 -11.47 35.59
N ARG A 646 7.70 -12.63 35.28
CA ARG A 646 8.14 -13.00 33.94
C ARG A 646 7.18 -14.00 33.28
N ILE A 647 6.77 -13.70 32.06
CA ILE A 647 5.85 -14.51 31.24
C ILE A 647 6.57 -14.96 29.98
N LEU A 648 6.40 -16.24 29.58
CA LEU A 648 6.85 -16.74 28.28
C LEU A 648 5.64 -16.87 27.36
N VAL A 649 5.68 -16.23 26.20
CA VAL A 649 4.66 -16.31 25.14
C VAL A 649 5.20 -17.18 24.01
N VAL A 650 4.46 -18.22 23.61
CA VAL A 650 4.83 -19.17 22.56
C VAL A 650 3.73 -19.21 21.49
N ASP A 651 4.00 -18.63 20.34
CA ASP A 651 3.05 -18.56 19.23
C ASP A 651 3.82 -18.52 17.90
N ASP A 652 3.39 -19.22 16.86
CA ASP A 652 4.08 -19.25 15.58
C ASP A 652 3.77 -18.01 14.73
N SER A 653 2.63 -17.36 14.97
CA SER A 653 2.27 -16.10 14.32
C SER A 653 3.04 -14.92 14.92
N LEU A 654 3.89 -14.29 14.14
CA LEU A 654 4.64 -13.09 14.55
C LEU A 654 3.70 -12.01 15.11
N THR A 655 2.57 -11.78 14.42
CA THR A 655 1.63 -10.72 14.79
C THR A 655 0.95 -11.00 16.12
N VAL A 656 0.49 -12.22 16.35
CA VAL A 656 -0.16 -12.64 17.60
C VAL A 656 0.84 -12.58 18.75
N ARG A 657 2.00 -13.18 18.59
CA ARG A 657 3.08 -13.22 19.57
C ARG A 657 3.51 -11.84 20.03
N GLU A 658 3.75 -10.92 19.06
CA GLU A 658 4.18 -9.56 19.39
C GLU A 658 3.06 -8.75 20.06
N MET A 659 1.82 -9.03 19.69
CA MET A 659 0.66 -8.42 20.30
C MET A 659 0.48 -8.83 21.76
N GLU A 660 0.49 -10.13 22.03
CA GLU A 660 0.40 -10.67 23.40
C GLU A 660 1.55 -10.12 24.25
N ARG A 661 2.77 -10.09 23.70
CA ARG A 661 3.94 -9.52 24.37
C ARG A 661 3.71 -8.05 24.74
N LYS A 662 3.25 -7.22 23.84
CA LYS A 662 3.03 -5.78 24.07
C LYS A 662 1.89 -5.53 25.07
N LEU A 663 0.79 -6.28 25.00
CA LEU A 663 -0.29 -6.17 25.98
C LEU A 663 0.17 -6.48 27.40
N LEU A 664 0.98 -7.53 27.56
CA LEU A 664 1.52 -7.92 28.87
C LEU A 664 2.57 -6.94 29.38
N LEU A 665 3.45 -6.43 28.49
CA LEU A 665 4.42 -5.39 28.82
C LEU A 665 3.72 -4.09 29.26
N ALA A 666 2.63 -3.69 28.60
CA ALA A 666 1.86 -2.50 28.98
C ALA A 666 1.26 -2.60 30.38
N ARG A 667 1.00 -3.81 30.88
CA ARG A 667 0.57 -4.08 32.27
C ARG A 667 1.73 -4.21 33.26
N GLY A 668 2.98 -4.13 32.78
CA GLY A 668 4.19 -4.12 33.61
C GLY A 668 4.77 -5.50 33.93
N PHE A 669 4.38 -6.55 33.18
CA PHE A 669 5.04 -7.86 33.18
C PHE A 669 6.35 -7.80 32.39
N ASP A 670 7.29 -8.69 32.70
CA ASP A 670 8.48 -8.94 31.87
C ASP A 670 8.18 -10.13 30.95
N VAL A 671 8.39 -10.01 29.64
CA VAL A 671 7.86 -10.97 28.65
C VAL A 671 8.94 -11.41 27.68
N ASP A 672 9.23 -12.72 27.69
CA ASP A 672 10.02 -13.39 26.67
C ASP A 672 9.11 -14.08 25.64
N VAL A 673 9.63 -14.31 24.43
CA VAL A 673 8.87 -14.92 23.34
C VAL A 673 9.58 -16.12 22.75
N ALA A 674 8.80 -17.08 22.23
CA ALA A 674 9.28 -18.24 21.48
C ALA A 674 8.41 -18.48 20.25
N ILE A 675 9.01 -19.00 19.16
CA ILE A 675 8.35 -19.13 17.86
C ILE A 675 7.60 -20.45 17.64
N ASP A 676 7.80 -21.44 18.48
CA ASP A 676 7.12 -22.73 18.47
C ASP A 676 7.36 -23.52 19.78
N GLY A 677 6.74 -24.70 19.89
CA GLY A 677 6.85 -25.50 21.08
C GLY A 677 8.24 -26.02 21.44
N ILE A 678 9.13 -26.26 20.44
CA ILE A 678 10.52 -26.68 20.70
C ILE A 678 11.32 -25.50 21.26
N ASP A 679 11.18 -24.35 20.67
CA ASP A 679 11.83 -23.12 21.13
C ASP A 679 11.33 -22.74 22.52
N GLY A 680 10.00 -22.76 22.74
CA GLY A 680 9.36 -22.57 24.04
C GLY A 680 9.86 -23.54 25.13
N TRP A 681 10.05 -24.82 24.78
CA TRP A 681 10.62 -25.80 25.67
C TRP A 681 12.07 -25.50 26.07
N ASN A 682 12.88 -25.03 25.12
CA ASN A 682 14.27 -24.65 25.39
C ASN A 682 14.36 -23.41 26.27
N VAL A 683 13.53 -22.40 25.98
CA VAL A 683 13.51 -21.12 26.71
C VAL A 683 13.00 -21.33 28.15
N VAL A 684 11.90 -22.07 28.36
CA VAL A 684 11.34 -22.27 29.70
C VAL A 684 12.30 -23.02 30.63
N ARG A 685 13.16 -23.89 30.10
CA ARG A 685 14.17 -24.61 30.87
C ARG A 685 15.40 -23.77 31.25
N SER A 686 15.69 -22.74 30.50
CA SER A 686 16.85 -21.86 30.68
C SER A 686 16.57 -20.65 31.57
N GLY A 687 15.29 -20.31 31.79
CA GLY A 687 14.83 -19.16 32.55
C GLY A 687 13.92 -19.51 33.73
N GLU A 688 13.66 -18.51 34.59
CA GLU A 688 12.63 -18.60 35.63
C GLU A 688 11.43 -17.79 35.14
N TYR A 689 10.26 -18.47 35.05
CA TYR A 689 9.01 -17.87 34.58
C TYR A 689 7.90 -18.08 35.61
N ASP A 690 6.96 -17.12 35.65
CA ASP A 690 5.77 -17.17 36.49
C ASP A 690 4.55 -17.73 35.75
N LEU A 691 4.54 -17.64 34.38
CA LEU A 691 3.49 -18.12 33.51
C LEU A 691 4.05 -18.45 32.12
N VAL A 692 3.48 -19.49 31.48
CA VAL A 692 3.66 -19.76 30.04
C VAL A 692 2.32 -19.59 29.35
N ILE A 693 2.28 -18.83 28.26
CA ILE A 693 1.14 -18.70 27.36
C ILE A 693 1.52 -19.38 26.05
N THR A 694 0.71 -20.30 25.53
CA THR A 694 1.04 -21.05 24.31
C THR A 694 -0.15 -21.19 23.38
N ASP A 695 0.08 -21.02 22.06
CA ASP A 695 -0.89 -21.48 21.06
C ASP A 695 -0.91 -23.00 20.96
N VAL A 696 -1.95 -23.57 20.35
CA VAL A 696 -2.10 -25.01 20.11
C VAL A 696 -1.45 -25.40 18.79
N ASP A 697 -1.75 -24.69 17.71
CA ASP A 697 -1.41 -25.09 16.36
C ASP A 697 -0.08 -24.49 15.90
N MET A 698 1.02 -25.03 16.37
CA MET A 698 2.36 -24.58 16.03
C MET A 698 3.15 -25.66 15.26
N PRO A 699 4.09 -25.27 14.37
CA PRO A 699 4.95 -26.22 13.69
C PRO A 699 5.94 -26.91 14.66
N ARG A 700 6.49 -28.03 14.25
CA ARG A 700 7.51 -28.84 14.95
C ARG A 700 7.05 -29.45 16.26
N MET A 701 6.43 -28.74 17.17
CA MET A 701 5.85 -29.18 18.43
C MET A 701 4.60 -28.37 18.73
N ASP A 702 3.46 -29.01 18.90
CA ASP A 702 2.22 -28.33 19.23
C ASP A 702 2.17 -27.90 20.70
N GLY A 703 1.27 -26.91 21.00
CA GLY A 703 1.18 -26.40 22.36
C GLY A 703 0.71 -27.39 23.38
N ILE A 704 -0.08 -28.43 23.01
CA ILE A 704 -0.54 -29.48 23.92
C ILE A 704 0.63 -30.39 24.31
N GLU A 705 1.53 -30.68 23.36
CA GLU A 705 2.77 -31.42 23.65
C GLU A 705 3.68 -30.62 24.58
N LEU A 706 3.83 -29.26 24.32
CA LEU A 706 4.61 -28.37 25.19
C LEU A 706 4.06 -28.38 26.62
N VAL A 707 2.74 -28.19 26.80
CA VAL A 707 2.08 -28.30 28.13
C VAL A 707 2.40 -29.62 28.81
N SER A 708 2.26 -30.74 28.06
CA SER A 708 2.52 -32.06 28.58
C SER A 708 3.97 -32.26 29.05
N LEU A 709 4.95 -31.67 28.36
CA LEU A 709 6.36 -31.70 28.73
C LEU A 709 6.62 -30.86 29.99
N ILE A 710 6.09 -29.63 30.06
CA ILE A 710 6.21 -28.75 31.23
C ILE A 710 5.63 -29.44 32.48
N LYS A 711 4.44 -30.01 32.37
CA LYS A 711 3.76 -30.64 33.50
C LYS A 711 4.36 -31.98 33.93
N LYS A 712 5.14 -32.64 33.07
CA LYS A 712 5.88 -33.88 33.41
C LYS A 712 7.27 -33.61 33.96
N ASP A 713 7.82 -32.42 33.80
CA ASP A 713 9.13 -32.05 34.30
C ASP A 713 9.10 -31.89 35.84
N LEU A 714 10.12 -32.39 36.54
CA LEU A 714 10.20 -32.35 37.99
C LEU A 714 10.33 -30.94 38.59
N HIS A 715 10.87 -29.99 37.84
CA HIS A 715 11.09 -28.62 38.30
C HIS A 715 9.98 -27.67 37.81
N LEU A 716 9.40 -27.92 36.63
CA LEU A 716 8.46 -27.05 35.97
C LEU A 716 6.97 -27.41 36.17
N HIS A 717 6.67 -28.57 36.75
CA HIS A 717 5.27 -29.08 36.89
C HIS A 717 4.30 -28.12 37.61
N LYS A 718 4.82 -27.21 38.44
CA LYS A 718 4.02 -26.20 39.16
C LYS A 718 3.83 -24.92 38.40
N LEU A 719 4.59 -24.70 37.29
CA LEU A 719 4.49 -23.51 36.50
C LEU A 719 3.10 -23.45 35.85
N PRO A 720 2.34 -22.37 36.05
CA PRO A 720 1.06 -22.17 35.35
C PRO A 720 1.27 -22.11 33.85
N VAL A 721 0.36 -22.77 33.10
CA VAL A 721 0.36 -22.76 31.65
C VAL A 721 -1.04 -22.42 31.15
N MET A 722 -1.14 -21.39 30.34
CA MET A 722 -2.35 -20.96 29.66
C MET A 722 -2.26 -21.35 28.19
N ILE A 723 -3.30 -21.96 27.65
CA ILE A 723 -3.48 -22.20 26.22
C ILE A 723 -4.35 -21.09 25.65
N VAL A 724 -3.94 -20.51 24.51
CA VAL A 724 -4.68 -19.50 23.74
C VAL A 724 -4.82 -20.03 22.30
N SER A 725 -6.05 -20.37 21.85
CA SER A 725 -6.24 -21.07 20.58
C SER A 725 -7.47 -20.60 19.81
N TYR A 726 -7.43 -20.76 18.47
CA TYR A 726 -8.58 -20.57 17.59
C TYR A 726 -9.65 -21.66 17.70
N LYS A 727 -9.31 -22.81 18.31
CA LYS A 727 -10.21 -23.96 18.43
C LYS A 727 -11.15 -23.77 19.61
N ASP A 728 -12.43 -23.55 19.33
CA ASP A 728 -13.50 -23.35 20.32
C ASP A 728 -14.34 -24.62 20.57
N ARG A 729 -13.90 -25.77 20.04
CA ARG A 729 -14.64 -27.02 20.24
C ARG A 729 -14.45 -27.56 21.67
N PRO A 730 -15.52 -28.07 22.32
CA PRO A 730 -15.41 -28.63 23.65
C PRO A 730 -14.34 -29.73 23.77
N GLU A 731 -14.11 -30.48 22.67
CA GLU A 731 -13.12 -31.56 22.58
C GLU A 731 -11.68 -31.03 22.66
N ASP A 732 -11.39 -29.92 21.98
CA ASP A 732 -10.05 -29.33 21.97
C ASP A 732 -9.72 -28.70 23.32
N ARG A 733 -10.70 -28.04 23.95
CA ARG A 733 -10.58 -27.52 25.31
C ARG A 733 -10.34 -28.66 26.32
N ALA A 734 -11.09 -29.76 26.20
CA ALA A 734 -10.91 -30.92 27.06
C ALA A 734 -9.51 -31.56 26.89
N ARG A 735 -8.96 -31.59 25.67
CA ARG A 735 -7.61 -32.09 25.38
C ARG A 735 -6.54 -31.21 26.04
N GLY A 736 -6.63 -29.89 25.90
CA GLY A 736 -5.68 -28.95 26.50
C GLY A 736 -5.66 -29.03 28.02
N LEU A 737 -6.84 -29.04 28.67
CA LEU A 737 -6.97 -29.20 30.12
C LEU A 737 -6.50 -30.58 30.60
N SER A 738 -6.75 -31.64 29.81
CA SER A 738 -6.28 -33.02 30.13
C SER A 738 -4.76 -33.16 30.03
N ALA A 739 -4.09 -32.33 29.19
CA ALA A 739 -2.65 -32.27 29.12
C ALA A 739 -2.02 -31.56 30.33
N GLY A 740 -2.84 -30.88 31.13
CA GLY A 740 -2.44 -30.19 32.36
C GLY A 740 -2.42 -28.69 32.28
N ALA A 741 -2.97 -28.06 31.23
CA ALA A 741 -3.10 -26.60 31.16
C ALA A 741 -3.99 -26.08 32.30
N ASP A 742 -3.58 -24.99 32.93
CA ASP A 742 -4.30 -24.37 34.05
C ASP A 742 -5.44 -23.46 33.56
N TYR A 743 -5.32 -22.94 32.33
CA TYR A 743 -6.33 -22.12 31.70
C TYR A 743 -6.40 -22.39 30.19
N TYR A 744 -7.59 -22.22 29.59
CA TYR A 744 -7.79 -22.32 28.15
C TYR A 744 -8.64 -21.16 27.67
N LEU A 745 -8.07 -20.29 26.88
CA LEU A 745 -8.69 -19.11 26.30
C LEU A 745 -8.88 -19.29 24.80
N THR A 746 -10.06 -18.94 24.26
CA THR A 746 -10.30 -18.98 22.82
C THR A 746 -9.99 -17.63 22.21
N LYS A 747 -9.20 -17.62 21.13
CA LYS A 747 -8.86 -16.39 20.38
C LYS A 747 -10.10 -15.67 19.83
N GLY A 748 -11.23 -16.33 19.66
CA GLY A 748 -12.52 -15.72 19.28
C GLY A 748 -13.17 -14.85 20.36
N SER A 749 -12.75 -15.01 21.63
CA SER A 749 -13.19 -14.19 22.77
C SER A 749 -12.10 -13.20 23.21
N PHE A 750 -11.09 -13.00 22.37
CA PHE A 750 -9.91 -12.22 22.68
C PHE A 750 -10.25 -10.71 22.61
N HIS A 751 -10.60 -10.14 23.74
CA HIS A 751 -10.56 -8.69 23.97
C HIS A 751 -9.38 -8.44 24.91
N ASP A 752 -8.70 -7.32 24.73
CA ASP A 752 -7.49 -6.97 25.49
C ASP A 752 -7.64 -7.19 27.01
N GLU A 753 -8.83 -6.92 27.56
CA GLU A 753 -9.15 -7.14 28.96
C GLU A 753 -9.25 -8.64 29.34
N THR A 754 -9.71 -9.51 28.44
CA THR A 754 -9.96 -10.93 28.77
C THR A 754 -8.66 -11.73 28.97
N LEU A 755 -7.63 -11.46 28.15
CA LEU A 755 -6.30 -12.07 28.33
C LEU A 755 -5.67 -11.59 29.64
N LEU A 756 -5.72 -10.28 29.88
CA LEU A 756 -5.12 -9.65 31.03
C LEU A 756 -5.80 -10.08 32.33
N ASP A 757 -7.12 -10.21 32.34
CA ASP A 757 -7.87 -10.73 33.47
C ASP A 757 -7.51 -12.20 33.76
N ALA A 758 -7.41 -13.04 32.72
CA ALA A 758 -7.01 -14.43 32.88
C ALA A 758 -5.57 -14.58 33.42
N VAL A 759 -4.64 -13.71 32.98
CA VAL A 759 -3.27 -13.66 33.53
C VAL A 759 -3.29 -13.19 34.97
N ALA A 760 -4.06 -12.16 35.31
CA ALA A 760 -4.20 -11.70 36.69
C ALA A 760 -4.80 -12.75 37.62
N ASP A 761 -5.76 -13.56 37.13
CA ASP A 761 -6.36 -14.67 37.88
C ASP A 761 -5.32 -15.75 38.16
N LEU A 762 -4.42 -16.07 37.22
CA LEU A 762 -3.44 -17.14 37.37
C LEU A 762 -2.23 -16.73 38.23
N ILE A 763 -1.69 -15.53 38.01
CA ILE A 763 -0.44 -15.12 38.66
C ILE A 763 -0.56 -13.81 39.44
N GLY A 764 -1.73 -13.14 39.42
CA GLY A 764 -1.93 -11.82 40.07
C GLY A 764 -1.25 -10.68 39.34
N ASP A 765 -1.26 -9.47 39.92
CA ASP A 765 -0.69 -8.26 39.32
C ASP A 765 0.81 -8.40 39.00
N ALA A 766 1.28 -7.60 38.03
CA ALA A 766 2.63 -7.67 37.47
C ALA A 766 3.75 -7.44 38.49
N ARG A 767 3.48 -6.72 39.59
CA ARG A 767 4.47 -6.41 40.64
C ARG A 767 4.16 -7.15 41.91
N LEU A 768 5.17 -7.81 42.46
CA LEU A 768 5.15 -8.49 43.76
C LEU A 768 5.02 -7.53 44.91
#